data_234f112794349263c8c14f4248c9007b
#
_entry.id   234f112794349263c8c14f4248c9007b
#
_cell.length_a   1.000
_cell.length_b   1.000
_cell.length_c   1.000
_cell.angle_alpha   90.00
_cell.angle_beta   90.00
_cell.angle_gamma   90.00
#
_symmetry.space_group_name_H-M   'P 1'
#
loop_
_entity.id
_entity.type
_entity.pdbx_description
1 polymer ?
#
loop_
_entity_poly.entity_id
_entity_poly.type
_entity_poly.pdbx_seq_one_letter_code
_entity_poly.pdbx_strand_id
1 'polypeptide(L)'
;MERNFIDGYTEWQSNPEIVGVNKLPQHATFMPYENFDEAKKADRFASSRSKLLNGKWKFKLYKNYAYRPSDFAQPHYDTHNWDTIKVPGSWQMQGYDQAQYCNVRYPWEGSEDICPPNAPTKHNPVGCYVKKVHIDKSLLNKRVVICFEGVESAFYLYINGERVGYSESTFHRSEFDISKYIKEGSNVIGVEVYRWCTGSWLECQDMWRLGGIFRDVYIYTTEKQYIRDFEVVAEPDVTLSDGYADILVKTNGSYESLSLDLSILDKDGNTVALDSQYANEDHQTKLKAIVTDVNVWSSESPYLYTMVITLKDNGMPIEYISQKIGFRKVEIKDGIIRINNQRVVFKGTNRHEFDCHTGRYMSEDVMRYDIEMMKKSNMNAVRTSHYPNDPKFLELCDEYGLYVIDENNMETHGTGWSTIVGCPQLPASRPEWEKACMERIKATYNRDKNVTSVVCWSLGNESLGGAIPKKMYQFIKDTDKTRFVHFECHRAPDEKELSDVQSKMYARPWECEEYAVTQRDGRPYILCEYTHAMGNSCGSTDEYTRLWDKYPCLQGGFVWDWVDQSILTKDENGKEYLAYGGDFGENPHDGHFCGNGLLFGDRKVTPKLCEIKKLYQNVDFNAIDAARGVIEVKNKFMFTNLNEYELHWSQSSDKGEFCSGTLVLDVKPGEKTVIDLELSRIKTECYLNLELKTKEDNEYCKAGHIVAEEQFVINEFENTYDELEVDQPLIVDDTYGSLRVISDDVNVRFERRERNQLYSIKVGGEELLSAPMRLNFWRALTDNDRGTRAGSRLGCWRDAGDTPGIFNNTKWSINNYKVLEDGKKVIITGGATVCTQPESKAQVIYTITSKGMEVDLQFYPDASLPEIPEVSVLFELPKDFENLTYLGNGPEENYIDRCNAAKIGLYNTTVNDLWVDYLKPQECGNRTGVRYATLVGNKKVFSVVAEPQMELNVCHYLPKEIENVWHQKDMPEYNKTVVRLIARQQGVGGYDSWGAHCNDMYKNKTDKTYRLKFQIRF
;
A
#
# COMPACT_ATOMS: atom_id res chain seq x y z
N MET A 1 -35.84 -22.99 -33.14
CA MET A 1 -36.75 -23.27 -32.03
C MET A 1 -36.49 -22.23 -30.97
N GLU A 2 -37.31 -21.19 -30.92
CA GLU A 2 -37.30 -20.28 -29.79
C GLU A 2 -37.79 -21.07 -28.58
N ARG A 3 -36.89 -21.39 -27.66
CA ARG A 3 -37.28 -21.87 -26.35
C ARG A 3 -37.89 -20.66 -25.62
N ASN A 4 -39.15 -20.70 -25.28
CA ASN A 4 -39.80 -19.79 -24.35
C ASN A 4 -39.00 -19.87 -23.03
N PHE A 5 -38.11 -18.93 -22.81
CA PHE A 5 -37.45 -18.72 -21.54
C PHE A 5 -38.46 -18.08 -20.59
N ILE A 6 -39.11 -18.94 -19.81
CA ILE A 6 -40.02 -18.51 -18.76
C ILE A 6 -39.21 -17.99 -17.59
N ASP A 7 -39.52 -16.76 -17.22
CA ASP A 7 -39.35 -16.12 -15.94
C ASP A 7 -38.00 -16.40 -15.24
N GLY A 8 -37.00 -15.63 -15.67
CA GLY A 8 -35.88 -15.37 -14.80
C GLY A 8 -36.37 -14.62 -13.56
N TYR A 9 -35.85 -15.01 -12.42
CA TYR A 9 -35.97 -14.25 -11.20
C TYR A 9 -35.36 -12.86 -11.42
N THR A 10 -35.98 -11.82 -10.90
CA THR A 10 -35.66 -10.42 -11.22
C THR A 10 -35.15 -9.62 -10.03
N GLU A 11 -34.88 -10.29 -8.90
CA GLU A 11 -34.44 -9.65 -7.69
C GLU A 11 -33.17 -8.82 -7.90
N TRP A 12 -32.26 -9.30 -8.74
CA TRP A 12 -30.98 -8.64 -9.06
C TRP A 12 -31.12 -7.38 -9.94
N GLN A 13 -32.25 -7.16 -10.59
CA GLN A 13 -32.37 -6.30 -11.76
C GLN A 13 -32.58 -4.80 -11.48
N SER A 14 -33.48 -4.47 -10.53
CA SER A 14 -33.93 -3.07 -10.37
C SER A 14 -34.59 -2.76 -9.02
N ASN A 15 -34.53 -3.66 -8.06
CA ASN A 15 -35.20 -3.45 -6.78
C ASN A 15 -34.20 -3.44 -5.61
N PRO A 16 -33.75 -2.25 -5.14
CA PRO A 16 -32.80 -2.14 -4.06
C PRO A 16 -33.35 -2.53 -2.68
N GLU A 17 -34.65 -2.79 -2.56
CA GLU A 17 -35.28 -3.27 -1.34
C GLU A 17 -35.13 -4.79 -1.15
N ILE A 18 -34.72 -5.52 -2.21
CA ILE A 18 -34.56 -6.98 -2.17
C ILE A 18 -33.07 -7.33 -2.14
N VAL A 19 -32.43 -7.29 -0.98
CA VAL A 19 -31.01 -7.62 -0.77
C VAL A 19 -30.77 -9.12 -0.49
N GLY A 20 -31.82 -9.90 -0.28
CA GLY A 20 -31.78 -11.33 -0.07
C GLY A 20 -33.14 -11.97 0.09
N VAL A 21 -33.25 -13.26 -0.26
CA VAL A 21 -34.44 -14.10 -0.09
C VAL A 21 -34.02 -15.36 0.64
N ASN A 22 -34.71 -15.68 1.73
CA ASN A 22 -34.39 -16.82 2.62
C ASN A 22 -32.96 -16.83 3.18
N LYS A 23 -32.22 -15.72 3.09
CA LYS A 23 -30.94 -15.55 3.73
C LYS A 23 -31.13 -15.45 5.24
N LEU A 24 -30.31 -16.17 6.01
CA LEU A 24 -30.34 -16.11 7.47
C LEU A 24 -29.86 -14.73 7.96
N PRO A 25 -30.36 -14.25 9.11
CA PRO A 25 -29.82 -13.05 9.73
C PRO A 25 -28.33 -13.16 10.05
N GLN A 26 -27.59 -12.09 9.84
CA GLN A 26 -26.17 -12.02 10.16
C GLN A 26 -25.92 -12.19 11.66
N HIS A 27 -24.86 -12.88 12.01
CA HIS A 27 -24.40 -13.14 13.38
C HIS A 27 -22.87 -13.07 13.46
N ALA A 28 -22.31 -13.08 14.66
CA ALA A 28 -20.86 -13.11 14.90
C ALA A 28 -20.19 -14.26 14.15
N THR A 29 -18.93 -14.07 13.78
CA THR A 29 -18.14 -15.14 13.15
C THR A 29 -17.77 -16.18 14.20
N PHE A 30 -18.33 -17.38 14.08
CA PHE A 30 -17.99 -18.54 14.91
C PHE A 30 -18.33 -19.85 14.21
N MET A 31 -17.91 -20.95 14.79
CA MET A 31 -18.24 -22.31 14.38
C MET A 31 -18.72 -23.12 15.59
N PRO A 32 -19.80 -23.92 15.46
CA PRO A 32 -20.15 -24.88 16.48
C PRO A 32 -19.18 -26.06 16.50
N TYR A 33 -18.81 -26.52 17.70
CA TYR A 33 -17.93 -27.68 17.91
C TYR A 33 -18.67 -28.80 18.65
N GLU A 34 -18.21 -30.03 18.43
CA GLU A 34 -18.79 -31.21 19.03
C GLU A 34 -18.36 -31.39 20.49
N ASN A 35 -17.17 -30.92 20.85
CA ASN A 35 -16.61 -31.10 22.19
C ASN A 35 -15.69 -29.93 22.58
N PHE A 36 -15.36 -29.88 23.88
CA PHE A 36 -14.51 -28.83 24.45
C PHE A 36 -13.09 -28.83 23.89
N ASP A 37 -12.51 -30.01 23.56
CA ASP A 37 -11.15 -30.13 23.04
C ASP A 37 -11.01 -29.61 21.61
N GLU A 38 -12.06 -29.66 20.80
CA GLU A 38 -12.12 -28.98 19.52
C GLU A 38 -12.26 -27.47 19.74
N ALA A 39 -13.20 -27.04 20.57
CA ALA A 39 -13.52 -25.64 20.80
C ALA A 39 -12.33 -24.83 21.33
N LYS A 40 -11.55 -25.37 22.28
CA LYS A 40 -10.41 -24.68 22.88
C LYS A 40 -9.29 -24.33 21.89
N LYS A 41 -9.26 -24.97 20.69
CA LYS A 41 -8.31 -24.63 19.62
C LYS A 41 -8.66 -23.32 18.92
N ALA A 42 -9.91 -22.92 18.98
CA ALA A 42 -10.49 -21.75 18.30
C ALA A 42 -10.19 -21.72 16.79
N ASP A 43 -10.14 -22.90 16.16
CA ASP A 43 -9.99 -23.06 14.72
C ASP A 43 -11.32 -23.50 14.12
N ARG A 44 -11.97 -22.62 13.36
CA ARG A 44 -13.32 -22.83 12.81
C ARG A 44 -13.41 -24.06 11.92
N PHE A 45 -12.38 -24.32 11.11
CA PHE A 45 -12.39 -25.43 10.15
C PHE A 45 -11.81 -26.74 10.71
N ALA A 46 -11.29 -26.74 11.92
CA ALA A 46 -10.98 -27.96 12.66
C ALA A 46 -12.21 -28.56 13.37
N SER A 47 -13.38 -27.91 13.31
CA SER A 47 -14.64 -28.41 13.85
C SER A 47 -15.13 -29.62 13.07
N SER A 48 -15.45 -30.72 13.76
CA SER A 48 -16.09 -31.91 13.20
C SER A 48 -17.54 -31.64 12.71
N ARG A 49 -18.12 -30.51 13.08
CA ARG A 49 -19.44 -30.06 12.64
C ARG A 49 -19.40 -29.24 11.37
N SER A 50 -18.22 -28.95 10.84
CA SER A 50 -18.05 -28.21 9.60
C SER A 50 -17.49 -29.07 8.47
N LYS A 51 -17.78 -28.65 7.22
CA LYS A 51 -17.22 -29.29 6.03
C LYS A 51 -17.00 -28.23 4.96
N LEU A 52 -15.74 -28.00 4.60
CA LEU A 52 -15.39 -27.13 3.48
C LEU A 52 -15.87 -27.73 2.15
N LEU A 53 -16.44 -26.89 1.32
CA LEU A 53 -16.89 -27.22 -0.03
C LEU A 53 -15.97 -26.63 -1.10
N ASN A 54 -14.85 -26.06 -0.68
CA ASN A 54 -13.80 -25.52 -1.56
C ASN A 54 -13.29 -26.57 -2.56
N GLY A 55 -12.46 -26.12 -3.49
CA GLY A 55 -11.81 -26.96 -4.48
C GLY A 55 -12.55 -26.94 -5.82
N LYS A 56 -12.64 -28.09 -6.49
CA LYS A 56 -13.18 -28.18 -7.85
C LYS A 56 -14.70 -28.20 -7.89
N TRP A 57 -15.30 -27.31 -8.70
CA TRP A 57 -16.71 -27.28 -9.04
C TRP A 57 -16.89 -27.41 -10.54
N LYS A 58 -17.97 -28.02 -11.03
CA LYS A 58 -18.38 -27.92 -12.43
C LYS A 58 -18.86 -26.51 -12.71
N PHE A 59 -18.45 -25.95 -13.86
CA PHE A 59 -18.67 -24.53 -14.16
C PHE A 59 -18.99 -24.31 -15.64
N LYS A 60 -19.89 -23.36 -15.90
CA LYS A 60 -20.11 -22.85 -17.24
C LYS A 60 -20.53 -21.38 -17.18
N LEU A 61 -19.76 -20.54 -17.90
CA LEU A 61 -20.08 -19.14 -18.06
C LEU A 61 -21.03 -18.95 -19.24
N TYR A 62 -22.08 -18.18 -19.03
CA TYR A 62 -23.02 -17.72 -20.06
C TYR A 62 -22.87 -16.22 -20.22
N LYS A 63 -22.86 -15.72 -21.47
CA LYS A 63 -22.68 -14.28 -21.77
C LYS A 63 -23.80 -13.39 -21.24
N ASN A 64 -24.95 -14.00 -20.96
CA ASN A 64 -26.13 -13.30 -20.44
C ASN A 64 -27.04 -14.29 -19.75
N TYR A 65 -27.81 -13.86 -18.78
CA TYR A 65 -28.78 -14.67 -18.03
C TYR A 65 -29.78 -15.40 -18.93
N ALA A 66 -30.17 -14.83 -20.07
CA ALA A 66 -31.12 -15.41 -20.99
C ALA A 66 -30.65 -16.71 -21.65
N TYR A 67 -29.35 -16.98 -21.66
CA TYR A 67 -28.77 -18.16 -22.32
C TYR A 67 -28.54 -19.34 -21.38
N ARG A 68 -28.65 -19.13 -20.05
CA ARG A 68 -28.46 -20.20 -19.09
C ARG A 68 -29.62 -21.21 -19.09
N PRO A 69 -29.37 -22.51 -18.88
CA PRO A 69 -30.45 -23.49 -18.67
C PRO A 69 -31.08 -23.27 -17.29
N SER A 70 -32.41 -23.28 -17.23
CA SER A 70 -33.17 -23.09 -15.98
C SER A 70 -33.11 -24.32 -15.06
N ASP A 71 -32.73 -25.49 -15.60
CA ASP A 71 -32.72 -26.79 -14.93
C ASP A 71 -31.28 -27.29 -14.59
N PHE A 72 -30.26 -26.47 -14.72
CA PHE A 72 -28.86 -26.87 -14.59
C PHE A 72 -28.52 -27.46 -13.22
N ALA A 73 -29.26 -27.12 -12.17
CA ALA A 73 -29.08 -27.63 -10.81
C ALA A 73 -29.88 -28.90 -10.50
N GLN A 74 -30.63 -29.44 -11.46
CA GLN A 74 -31.37 -30.69 -11.28
C GLN A 74 -30.42 -31.88 -11.16
N PRO A 75 -30.73 -32.90 -10.31
CA PRO A 75 -29.87 -34.07 -10.14
C PRO A 75 -29.57 -34.86 -11.42
N HIS A 76 -30.51 -34.83 -12.38
CA HIS A 76 -30.40 -35.51 -13.68
C HIS A 76 -29.75 -34.68 -14.79
N TYR A 77 -29.44 -33.39 -14.53
CA TYR A 77 -28.84 -32.52 -15.53
C TYR A 77 -27.39 -32.97 -15.82
N ASP A 78 -27.08 -33.09 -17.10
CA ASP A 78 -25.76 -33.56 -17.52
C ASP A 78 -24.75 -32.40 -17.59
N THR A 79 -23.82 -32.38 -16.65
CA THR A 79 -22.70 -31.44 -16.57
C THR A 79 -21.39 -32.04 -17.10
N HIS A 80 -21.43 -33.19 -17.83
CA HIS A 80 -20.20 -33.88 -18.28
C HIS A 80 -19.33 -32.95 -19.12
N ASN A 81 -19.90 -32.17 -20.00
CA ASN A 81 -19.22 -31.25 -20.90
C ASN A 81 -18.98 -29.85 -20.28
N TRP A 82 -19.21 -29.67 -18.98
CA TRP A 82 -18.89 -28.43 -18.28
C TRP A 82 -17.43 -28.44 -17.85
N ASP A 83 -16.83 -27.26 -17.87
CA ASP A 83 -15.50 -27.05 -17.35
C ASP A 83 -15.42 -27.32 -15.83
N THR A 84 -14.25 -27.17 -15.30
CA THR A 84 -14.00 -27.25 -13.86
C THR A 84 -13.30 -26.00 -13.41
N ILE A 85 -13.89 -25.30 -12.47
CA ILE A 85 -13.35 -24.08 -11.88
C ILE A 85 -12.93 -24.35 -10.42
N LYS A 86 -11.90 -23.65 -9.94
CA LYS A 86 -11.49 -23.68 -8.54
C LYS A 86 -12.34 -22.67 -7.74
N VAL A 87 -12.85 -23.09 -6.61
CA VAL A 87 -13.53 -22.26 -5.60
C VAL A 87 -12.75 -22.40 -4.28
N PRO A 88 -12.35 -21.31 -3.62
CA PRO A 88 -12.51 -19.91 -4.00
C PRO A 88 -11.70 -19.50 -5.24
N GLY A 89 -12.18 -18.47 -5.95
CA GLY A 89 -11.47 -17.88 -7.08
C GLY A 89 -12.33 -17.02 -7.99
N SER A 90 -11.73 -16.01 -8.55
CA SER A 90 -12.36 -15.14 -9.57
C SER A 90 -12.36 -15.80 -10.94
N TRP A 91 -13.39 -15.55 -11.76
CA TRP A 91 -13.52 -16.10 -13.10
C TRP A 91 -12.37 -15.71 -14.01
N GLN A 92 -12.03 -14.42 -14.00
CA GLN A 92 -11.07 -13.81 -14.91
C GLN A 92 -9.67 -14.38 -14.69
N MET A 93 -9.33 -14.67 -13.44
CA MET A 93 -8.05 -15.30 -13.08
C MET A 93 -7.96 -16.76 -13.48
N GLN A 94 -9.07 -17.35 -13.95
CA GLN A 94 -9.16 -18.74 -14.41
C GLN A 94 -9.53 -18.84 -15.91
N GLY A 95 -9.42 -17.72 -16.64
CA GLY A 95 -9.58 -17.70 -18.09
C GLY A 95 -11.03 -17.53 -18.57
N TYR A 96 -11.94 -17.09 -17.72
CA TYR A 96 -13.32 -16.81 -18.09
C TYR A 96 -13.61 -15.32 -17.97
N ASP A 97 -14.39 -14.79 -18.92
CA ASP A 97 -14.76 -13.37 -18.95
C ASP A 97 -13.53 -12.43 -19.06
N GLN A 98 -13.72 -11.15 -18.94
CA GLN A 98 -12.71 -10.12 -19.08
C GLN A 98 -12.55 -9.34 -17.76
N ALA A 99 -11.32 -9.25 -17.27
CA ALA A 99 -11.00 -8.36 -16.16
C ALA A 99 -11.16 -6.91 -16.61
N GLN A 100 -11.66 -6.05 -15.74
CA GLN A 100 -11.88 -4.64 -16.02
C GLN A 100 -11.51 -3.79 -14.80
N TYR A 101 -10.66 -2.79 -15.01
CA TYR A 101 -10.27 -1.85 -13.97
C TYR A 101 -10.92 -0.49 -14.19
N CYS A 102 -11.73 -0.05 -13.24
CA CYS A 102 -12.32 1.28 -13.24
C CYS A 102 -12.18 1.93 -11.86
N ASN A 103 -11.83 3.21 -11.84
CA ASN A 103 -11.82 4.07 -10.66
C ASN A 103 -13.23 4.68 -10.45
N VAL A 104 -13.47 5.91 -10.91
CA VAL A 104 -14.70 6.66 -10.61
C VAL A 104 -15.89 6.33 -11.52
N ARG A 105 -15.70 5.50 -12.55
CA ARG A 105 -16.75 5.13 -13.51
C ARG A 105 -17.33 3.76 -13.22
N TYR A 106 -18.63 3.60 -13.52
CA TYR A 106 -19.20 2.25 -13.53
C TYR A 106 -18.77 1.46 -14.76
N PRO A 107 -18.52 0.14 -14.60
CA PRO A 107 -17.98 -0.69 -15.68
C PRO A 107 -18.83 -0.78 -16.96
N TRP A 108 -20.10 -0.46 -16.88
CA TRP A 108 -21.04 -0.49 -18.00
C TRP A 108 -21.23 0.86 -18.69
N GLU A 109 -20.63 1.92 -18.19
CA GLU A 109 -20.73 3.24 -18.81
C GLU A 109 -20.23 3.24 -20.26
N GLY A 110 -21.00 3.86 -21.16
CA GLY A 110 -20.72 3.89 -22.59
C GLY A 110 -21.14 2.63 -23.37
N SER A 111 -21.43 1.52 -22.69
CA SER A 111 -21.97 0.30 -23.30
C SER A 111 -23.47 0.14 -23.05
N GLU A 112 -23.92 0.52 -21.88
CA GLU A 112 -25.32 0.50 -21.47
C GLU A 112 -25.60 1.70 -20.55
N ASP A 113 -26.24 2.76 -21.13
CA ASP A 113 -26.54 3.99 -20.40
C ASP A 113 -27.78 3.78 -19.52
N ILE A 114 -27.54 3.36 -18.29
CA ILE A 114 -28.57 3.08 -17.28
C ILE A 114 -28.30 3.92 -16.03
N CYS A 115 -29.37 4.12 -15.27
CA CYS A 115 -29.29 4.79 -13.97
C CYS A 115 -29.76 3.87 -12.85
N PRO A 116 -29.28 4.09 -11.60
CA PRO A 116 -29.82 3.38 -10.44
C PRO A 116 -31.36 3.46 -10.39
N PRO A 117 -32.05 2.38 -10.04
CA PRO A 117 -31.53 1.12 -9.52
C PRO A 117 -31.29 0.03 -10.57
N ASN A 118 -31.41 0.31 -11.86
CA ASN A 118 -31.33 -0.71 -12.90
C ASN A 118 -29.93 -1.31 -13.03
N ALA A 119 -29.81 -2.62 -12.98
CA ALA A 119 -28.60 -3.33 -13.31
C ALA A 119 -28.47 -3.55 -14.83
N PRO A 120 -27.24 -3.73 -15.37
CA PRO A 120 -27.05 -4.04 -16.78
C PRO A 120 -27.79 -5.31 -17.20
N THR A 121 -28.42 -5.28 -18.37
CA THR A 121 -29.17 -6.42 -18.91
C THR A 121 -28.65 -6.91 -20.25
N LYS A 122 -28.00 -6.06 -21.04
CA LYS A 122 -27.43 -6.45 -22.34
C LYS A 122 -26.13 -7.23 -22.18
N HIS A 123 -25.28 -6.79 -21.30
CA HIS A 123 -24.00 -7.44 -20.99
C HIS A 123 -23.92 -7.71 -19.50
N ASN A 124 -24.44 -8.86 -19.07
CA ASN A 124 -24.38 -9.33 -17.69
C ASN A 124 -24.12 -10.84 -17.70
N PRO A 125 -22.83 -11.23 -17.71
CA PRO A 125 -22.44 -12.64 -17.66
C PRO A 125 -22.96 -13.34 -16.42
N VAL A 126 -23.29 -14.62 -16.57
CA VAL A 126 -23.75 -15.47 -15.47
C VAL A 126 -22.93 -16.75 -15.40
N GLY A 127 -22.31 -16.99 -14.24
CA GLY A 127 -21.59 -18.21 -13.95
C GLY A 127 -22.46 -19.24 -13.25
N CYS A 128 -22.68 -20.37 -13.89
CA CYS A 128 -23.39 -21.50 -13.29
C CYS A 128 -22.40 -22.50 -12.70
N TYR A 129 -22.49 -22.76 -11.41
CA TYR A 129 -21.66 -23.68 -10.65
C TYR A 129 -22.46 -24.90 -10.20
N VAL A 130 -21.85 -26.08 -10.25
CA VAL A 130 -22.48 -27.31 -9.76
C VAL A 130 -21.49 -28.13 -8.95
N LYS A 131 -21.88 -28.52 -7.73
CA LYS A 131 -21.13 -29.46 -6.89
C LYS A 131 -22.01 -30.56 -6.36
N LYS A 132 -21.52 -31.80 -6.44
CA LYS A 132 -22.15 -32.95 -5.79
C LYS A 132 -21.54 -33.17 -4.42
N VAL A 133 -22.38 -33.25 -3.40
CA VAL A 133 -22.00 -33.44 -2.01
C VAL A 133 -22.72 -34.64 -1.42
N HIS A 134 -22.01 -35.51 -0.74
CA HIS A 134 -22.60 -36.62 0.01
C HIS A 134 -23.03 -36.14 1.40
N ILE A 135 -24.27 -36.41 1.75
CA ILE A 135 -24.88 -36.10 3.06
C ILE A 135 -25.20 -37.44 3.76
N ASP A 136 -24.64 -37.59 4.95
CA ASP A 136 -24.86 -38.76 5.77
C ASP A 136 -26.24 -38.70 6.48
N LYS A 137 -26.84 -39.88 6.72
CA LYS A 137 -28.15 -39.97 7.38
C LYS A 137 -28.17 -39.27 8.73
N SER A 138 -27.08 -39.27 9.45
CA SER A 138 -26.95 -38.61 10.76
C SER A 138 -27.24 -37.11 10.72
N LEU A 139 -26.95 -36.47 9.58
CA LEU A 139 -27.14 -35.03 9.39
C LEU A 139 -28.60 -34.65 9.11
N LEU A 140 -29.44 -35.58 8.67
CA LEU A 140 -30.85 -35.28 8.38
C LEU A 140 -31.71 -34.94 9.60
N ASN A 141 -31.24 -35.24 10.79
CA ASN A 141 -31.92 -34.90 12.04
C ASN A 141 -31.37 -33.60 12.68
N LYS A 142 -30.29 -33.04 12.11
CA LYS A 142 -29.66 -31.79 12.53
C LYS A 142 -30.13 -30.62 11.64
N ARG A 143 -29.92 -29.42 12.14
CA ARG A 143 -30.00 -28.24 11.30
C ARG A 143 -28.72 -28.16 10.47
N VAL A 144 -28.84 -27.99 9.15
CA VAL A 144 -27.71 -27.90 8.21
C VAL A 144 -27.75 -26.55 7.51
N VAL A 145 -26.69 -25.78 7.65
CA VAL A 145 -26.55 -24.45 7.04
C VAL A 145 -25.41 -24.48 6.02
N ILE A 146 -25.64 -23.89 4.85
CA ILE A 146 -24.58 -23.59 3.88
C ILE A 146 -24.19 -22.12 3.98
N CYS A 147 -22.89 -21.86 3.96
CA CYS A 147 -22.33 -20.52 4.05
C CYS A 147 -21.46 -20.21 2.83
N PHE A 148 -21.59 -18.98 2.32
CA PHE A 148 -20.73 -18.37 1.33
C PHE A 148 -20.13 -17.10 1.97
N GLU A 149 -18.81 -17.05 2.17
CA GLU A 149 -18.16 -15.90 2.80
C GLU A 149 -18.01 -14.68 1.85
N GLY A 150 -18.04 -14.89 0.54
CA GLY A 150 -17.99 -13.81 -0.45
C GLY A 150 -18.29 -14.29 -1.86
N VAL A 151 -19.21 -13.59 -2.55
CA VAL A 151 -19.61 -13.88 -3.94
C VAL A 151 -19.84 -12.56 -4.68
N GLU A 152 -19.12 -12.31 -5.74
CA GLU A 152 -19.21 -11.09 -6.55
C GLU A 152 -20.09 -11.36 -7.79
N SER A 153 -21.29 -10.71 -7.99
CA SER A 153 -21.93 -9.70 -7.11
C SER A 153 -23.19 -10.22 -6.42
N ALA A 154 -23.97 -11.02 -7.11
CA ALA A 154 -25.23 -11.60 -6.61
C ALA A 154 -25.39 -13.04 -7.05
N PHE A 155 -26.14 -13.82 -6.30
CA PHE A 155 -26.34 -15.23 -6.66
C PHE A 155 -27.65 -15.82 -6.18
N TYR A 156 -28.09 -16.85 -6.93
CA TYR A 156 -29.14 -17.78 -6.52
C TYR A 156 -28.54 -19.11 -6.11
N LEU A 157 -29.09 -19.66 -5.02
CA LEU A 157 -28.72 -21.00 -4.52
C LEU A 157 -29.83 -22.00 -4.83
N TYR A 158 -29.43 -23.17 -5.31
CA TYR A 158 -30.32 -24.31 -5.59
C TYR A 158 -29.76 -25.56 -4.89
N ILE A 159 -30.66 -26.37 -4.32
CA ILE A 159 -30.33 -27.70 -3.79
C ILE A 159 -31.25 -28.72 -4.46
N ASN A 160 -30.65 -29.71 -5.14
CA ASN A 160 -31.39 -30.76 -5.87
C ASN A 160 -32.42 -30.19 -6.89
N GLY A 161 -32.14 -29.02 -7.44
CA GLY A 161 -33.00 -28.34 -8.40
C GLY A 161 -34.09 -27.44 -7.81
N GLU A 162 -34.25 -27.45 -6.49
CA GLU A 162 -35.13 -26.53 -5.80
C GLU A 162 -34.40 -25.23 -5.44
N ARG A 163 -35.04 -24.10 -5.72
CA ARG A 163 -34.52 -22.78 -5.34
C ARG A 163 -34.55 -22.63 -3.82
N VAL A 164 -33.40 -22.38 -3.22
CA VAL A 164 -33.25 -22.14 -1.79
C VAL A 164 -33.38 -20.66 -1.47
N GLY A 165 -32.63 -19.80 -2.19
CA GLY A 165 -32.63 -18.38 -1.89
C GLY A 165 -31.83 -17.54 -2.87
N TYR A 166 -31.71 -16.25 -2.53
CA TYR A 166 -30.97 -15.22 -3.24
C TYR A 166 -30.16 -14.37 -2.27
N SER A 167 -29.01 -13.89 -2.69
CA SER A 167 -28.22 -12.89 -1.96
C SER A 167 -27.48 -11.97 -2.93
N GLU A 168 -27.33 -10.70 -2.53
CA GLU A 168 -26.40 -9.74 -3.11
C GLU A 168 -25.56 -9.07 -2.03
N SER A 169 -24.61 -8.23 -2.40
CA SER A 169 -23.53 -7.65 -1.58
C SER A 169 -22.30 -8.56 -1.49
N THR A 170 -21.33 -8.18 -2.29
CA THR A 170 -20.15 -8.97 -2.64
C THR A 170 -19.35 -9.50 -1.44
N PHE A 171 -19.08 -8.64 -0.45
CA PHE A 171 -18.13 -8.92 0.64
C PHE A 171 -18.79 -9.38 1.94
N HIS A 172 -20.11 -9.53 1.95
CA HIS A 172 -20.83 -10.00 3.13
C HIS A 172 -21.17 -11.48 3.03
N ARG A 173 -21.02 -12.15 4.15
CA ARG A 173 -21.37 -13.57 4.33
C ARG A 173 -22.85 -13.81 4.04
N SER A 174 -23.16 -14.92 3.37
CA SER A 174 -24.50 -15.34 3.04
C SER A 174 -24.77 -16.76 3.47
N GLU A 175 -25.72 -16.95 4.37
CA GLU A 175 -26.07 -18.24 4.94
C GLU A 175 -27.50 -18.64 4.65
N PHE A 176 -27.70 -19.94 4.39
CA PHE A 176 -28.99 -20.51 4.08
C PHE A 176 -29.21 -21.82 4.83
N ASP A 177 -30.36 -21.98 5.49
CA ASP A 177 -30.77 -23.25 6.05
C ASP A 177 -31.23 -24.18 4.94
N ILE A 178 -30.46 -25.23 4.71
CA ILE A 178 -30.72 -26.22 3.66
C ILE A 178 -31.33 -27.52 4.16
N SER A 179 -31.67 -27.63 5.46
CA SER A 179 -32.12 -28.85 6.11
C SER A 179 -33.27 -29.53 5.40
N LYS A 180 -34.25 -28.77 4.88
CA LYS A 180 -35.43 -29.31 4.19
C LYS A 180 -35.21 -29.70 2.73
N TYR A 181 -34.09 -29.30 2.14
CA TYR A 181 -33.76 -29.52 0.72
C TYR A 181 -32.81 -30.68 0.47
N ILE A 182 -32.11 -31.14 1.54
CA ILE A 182 -31.13 -32.21 1.48
C ILE A 182 -31.75 -33.58 1.69
N LYS A 183 -31.11 -34.63 1.18
CA LYS A 183 -31.47 -36.05 1.36
C LYS A 183 -30.25 -36.89 1.66
N GLU A 184 -30.46 -38.11 2.19
CA GLU A 184 -29.38 -39.07 2.36
C GLU A 184 -28.69 -39.39 1.02
N GLY A 185 -27.37 -39.46 1.02
CA GLY A 185 -26.57 -39.77 -0.15
C GLY A 185 -26.20 -38.53 -0.97
N SER A 186 -26.24 -38.67 -2.31
CA SER A 186 -25.77 -37.61 -3.21
C SER A 186 -26.78 -36.47 -3.35
N ASN A 187 -26.34 -35.26 -3.06
CA ASN A 187 -27.07 -34.01 -3.27
C ASN A 187 -26.33 -33.14 -4.27
N VAL A 188 -27.09 -32.34 -5.04
CA VAL A 188 -26.56 -31.39 -6.01
C VAL A 188 -26.75 -29.97 -5.46
N ILE A 189 -25.64 -29.24 -5.31
CA ILE A 189 -25.63 -27.82 -5.02
C ILE A 189 -25.42 -27.08 -6.33
N GLY A 190 -26.35 -26.22 -6.72
CA GLY A 190 -26.24 -25.33 -7.87
C GLY A 190 -26.15 -23.89 -7.40
N VAL A 191 -25.24 -23.11 -7.98
CA VAL A 191 -25.12 -21.67 -7.71
C VAL A 191 -25.09 -20.94 -9.04
N GLU A 192 -25.92 -19.92 -9.17
CA GLU A 192 -26.02 -19.05 -10.34
C GLU A 192 -25.56 -17.67 -9.95
N VAL A 193 -24.36 -17.26 -10.37
CA VAL A 193 -23.71 -16.01 -9.98
C VAL A 193 -23.81 -14.99 -11.12
N TYR A 194 -24.34 -13.81 -10.82
CA TYR A 194 -24.47 -12.68 -11.74
C TYR A 194 -23.29 -11.72 -11.60
N ARG A 195 -22.73 -11.25 -12.71
CA ARG A 195 -21.66 -10.24 -12.72
C ARG A 195 -22.11 -8.92 -12.11
N TRP A 196 -23.31 -8.50 -12.44
CA TRP A 196 -23.88 -7.23 -11.99
C TRP A 196 -25.28 -7.41 -11.42
N CYS A 197 -25.58 -6.61 -10.40
CA CYS A 197 -26.90 -6.56 -9.78
C CYS A 197 -27.23 -5.12 -9.35
N THR A 198 -28.43 -4.90 -8.84
CA THR A 198 -28.82 -3.61 -8.25
C THR A 198 -27.81 -3.14 -7.18
N GLY A 199 -27.36 -4.06 -6.34
CA GLY A 199 -26.36 -3.77 -5.29
C GLY A 199 -25.02 -3.27 -5.82
N SER A 200 -24.67 -3.53 -7.09
CA SER A 200 -23.43 -3.05 -7.71
C SER A 200 -23.34 -1.51 -7.80
N TRP A 201 -24.46 -0.81 -7.69
CA TRP A 201 -24.48 0.66 -7.59
C TRP A 201 -23.90 1.19 -6.27
N LEU A 202 -23.83 0.35 -5.23
CA LEU A 202 -23.22 0.66 -3.94
C LEU A 202 -21.79 0.14 -3.83
N GLU A 203 -21.21 -0.40 -4.90
CA GLU A 203 -19.91 -1.05 -4.94
C GLU A 203 -19.03 -0.45 -6.06
N CYS A 204 -18.83 0.89 -6.02
CA CYS A 204 -18.04 1.64 -6.99
C CYS A 204 -16.59 1.88 -6.51
N GLN A 205 -16.01 0.93 -5.80
CA GLN A 205 -14.65 1.06 -5.30
C GLN A 205 -13.63 1.15 -6.44
N ASP A 206 -12.54 1.87 -6.21
CA ASP A 206 -11.38 1.95 -7.11
C ASP A 206 -10.61 0.62 -7.11
N MET A 207 -11.07 -0.32 -7.92
CA MET A 207 -10.52 -1.67 -7.96
C MET A 207 -10.88 -2.41 -9.25
N TRP A 208 -10.22 -3.54 -9.48
CA TRP A 208 -10.60 -4.49 -10.52
C TRP A 208 -12.03 -5.01 -10.32
N ARG A 209 -12.78 -5.07 -11.39
CA ARG A 209 -14.11 -5.69 -11.44
C ARG A 209 -13.94 -7.14 -11.85
N LEU A 210 -14.09 -8.03 -10.88
CA LEU A 210 -13.99 -9.47 -11.05
C LEU A 210 -15.34 -10.11 -10.76
N GLY A 211 -15.46 -11.41 -10.88
CA GLY A 211 -16.71 -12.14 -10.60
C GLY A 211 -16.43 -13.54 -10.09
N GLY A 212 -17.38 -14.12 -9.38
CA GLY A 212 -17.29 -15.49 -8.93
C GLY A 212 -17.39 -15.68 -7.41
N ILE A 213 -17.21 -16.91 -6.96
CA ILE A 213 -17.19 -17.30 -5.55
C ILE A 213 -15.72 -17.19 -5.08
N PHE A 214 -15.36 -16.08 -4.47
CA PHE A 214 -13.96 -15.74 -4.20
C PHE A 214 -13.50 -15.95 -2.75
N ARG A 215 -14.42 -16.26 -1.82
CA ARG A 215 -14.11 -16.68 -0.46
C ARG A 215 -14.68 -18.07 -0.18
N ASP A 216 -14.43 -18.61 0.99
CA ASP A 216 -14.77 -19.96 1.38
C ASP A 216 -16.25 -20.28 1.26
N VAL A 217 -16.54 -21.53 0.88
CA VAL A 217 -17.87 -22.13 0.92
C VAL A 217 -17.81 -23.35 1.81
N TYR A 218 -18.70 -23.42 2.77
CA TYR A 218 -18.77 -24.55 3.71
C TYR A 218 -20.19 -24.84 4.17
N ILE A 219 -20.40 -26.01 4.71
CA ILE A 219 -21.59 -26.37 5.46
C ILE A 219 -21.20 -26.57 6.92
N TYR A 220 -22.11 -26.24 7.83
CA TYR A 220 -22.00 -26.60 9.22
C TYR A 220 -23.33 -27.09 9.79
N THR A 221 -23.28 -27.78 10.93
CA THR A 221 -24.45 -28.38 11.54
C THR A 221 -24.57 -27.96 13.00
N THR A 222 -25.83 -27.76 13.41
CA THR A 222 -26.18 -27.55 14.81
C THR A 222 -27.27 -28.55 15.21
N GLU A 223 -27.49 -28.71 16.52
CA GLU A 223 -28.70 -29.35 17.02
C GLU A 223 -29.92 -28.45 16.79
N LYS A 224 -31.12 -28.89 17.16
CA LYS A 224 -32.34 -28.07 17.07
C LYS A 224 -32.32 -26.92 18.06
N GLN A 225 -31.65 -27.11 19.16
CA GLN A 225 -31.32 -26.10 20.15
C GLN A 225 -29.85 -25.72 19.95
N TYR A 226 -29.57 -24.44 19.72
CA TYR A 226 -28.26 -23.97 19.34
C TYR A 226 -28.01 -22.51 19.75
N ILE A 227 -26.77 -22.09 19.77
CA ILE A 227 -26.36 -20.70 19.92
C ILE A 227 -26.54 -20.00 18.55
N ARG A 228 -27.41 -19.00 18.52
CA ARG A 228 -27.72 -18.26 17.31
C ARG A 228 -26.71 -17.12 17.04
N ASP A 229 -26.28 -16.45 18.10
CA ASP A 229 -25.40 -15.28 18.05
C ASP A 229 -24.82 -15.02 19.44
N PHE A 230 -23.70 -14.32 19.50
CA PHE A 230 -23.14 -13.79 20.73
C PHE A 230 -22.39 -12.50 20.50
N GLU A 231 -22.24 -11.73 21.59
CA GLU A 231 -21.51 -10.47 21.60
C GLU A 231 -20.61 -10.41 22.83
N VAL A 232 -19.37 -9.99 22.66
CA VAL A 232 -18.36 -9.92 23.72
C VAL A 232 -17.89 -8.47 23.86
N VAL A 233 -17.96 -7.96 25.08
CA VAL A 233 -17.30 -6.74 25.52
C VAL A 233 -16.24 -7.12 26.55
N ALA A 234 -14.96 -7.05 26.16
CA ALA A 234 -13.82 -7.39 27.02
C ALA A 234 -12.95 -6.16 27.21
N GLU A 235 -13.04 -5.54 28.38
CA GLU A 235 -12.32 -4.31 28.70
C GLU A 235 -11.55 -4.45 30.02
N PRO A 236 -10.34 -3.88 30.14
CA PRO A 236 -9.66 -3.76 31.41
C PRO A 236 -10.28 -2.65 32.25
N ASP A 237 -10.04 -2.69 33.54
CA ASP A 237 -10.33 -1.57 34.44
C ASP A 237 -9.45 -0.36 34.15
N VAL A 238 -9.69 0.74 34.84
CA VAL A 238 -8.95 2.01 34.63
C VAL A 238 -7.46 1.89 34.98
N THR A 239 -7.10 0.93 35.81
CA THR A 239 -5.70 0.68 36.21
C THR A 239 -5.01 -0.35 35.32
N LEU A 240 -5.74 -0.98 34.44
CA LEU A 240 -5.30 -2.05 33.55
C LEU A 240 -4.87 -3.32 34.31
N SER A 241 -5.40 -3.53 35.52
CA SER A 241 -5.05 -4.64 36.38
C SER A 241 -6.01 -5.82 36.25
N ASP A 242 -7.32 -5.55 36.21
CA ASP A 242 -8.33 -6.59 36.07
C ASP A 242 -9.11 -6.42 34.78
N GLY A 243 -9.42 -7.54 34.12
CA GLY A 243 -10.21 -7.58 32.89
C GLY A 243 -11.65 -8.00 33.15
N TYR A 244 -12.60 -7.26 32.61
CA TYR A 244 -14.03 -7.53 32.69
C TYR A 244 -14.55 -7.98 31.33
N ALA A 245 -15.19 -9.17 31.29
CA ALA A 245 -15.84 -9.70 30.12
C ALA A 245 -17.34 -9.79 30.33
N ASP A 246 -18.12 -9.03 29.59
CA ASP A 246 -19.56 -9.10 29.50
C ASP A 246 -19.95 -9.79 28.19
N ILE A 247 -20.64 -10.94 28.26
CA ILE A 247 -21.00 -11.73 27.10
C ILE A 247 -22.51 -11.84 27.00
N LEU A 248 -23.10 -11.43 25.89
CA LEU A 248 -24.51 -11.62 25.56
C LEU A 248 -24.66 -12.77 24.58
N VAL A 249 -25.28 -13.88 25.01
CA VAL A 249 -25.51 -15.05 24.18
C VAL A 249 -26.97 -15.12 23.77
N LYS A 250 -27.25 -15.31 22.48
CA LYS A 250 -28.60 -15.50 21.94
C LYS A 250 -28.79 -16.96 21.53
N THR A 251 -29.74 -17.64 22.12
CA THR A 251 -30.04 -19.06 21.85
C THR A 251 -31.31 -19.24 21.03
N ASN A 252 -31.46 -20.42 20.45
CA ASN A 252 -32.68 -20.91 19.84
C ASN A 252 -33.06 -22.25 20.46
N GLY A 253 -34.35 -22.46 20.80
CA GLY A 253 -34.83 -23.67 21.43
C GLY A 253 -35.64 -23.38 22.68
N SER A 254 -35.92 -24.41 23.51
CA SER A 254 -36.69 -24.25 24.75
C SER A 254 -35.78 -23.70 25.86
N TYR A 255 -36.02 -22.47 26.31
CA TYR A 255 -35.20 -21.84 27.37
C TYR A 255 -35.26 -22.62 28.71
N GLU A 256 -36.35 -23.31 29.01
CA GLU A 256 -36.57 -24.01 30.27
C GLU A 256 -35.54 -25.12 30.54
N SER A 257 -35.00 -25.74 29.48
CA SER A 257 -34.03 -26.84 29.57
C SER A 257 -32.59 -26.39 29.31
N LEU A 258 -32.37 -25.14 28.84
CA LEU A 258 -31.06 -24.66 28.42
C LEU A 258 -30.30 -23.97 29.57
N SER A 259 -29.00 -24.24 29.61
CA SER A 259 -28.02 -23.48 30.40
C SER A 259 -26.74 -23.27 29.60
N LEU A 260 -25.97 -22.25 30.00
CA LEU A 260 -24.75 -21.81 29.36
C LEU A 260 -23.61 -21.76 30.37
N ASP A 261 -22.50 -22.41 30.07
CA ASP A 261 -21.26 -22.26 30.82
C ASP A 261 -20.26 -21.46 30.00
N LEU A 262 -19.55 -20.55 30.66
CA LEU A 262 -18.45 -19.77 30.14
C LEU A 262 -17.15 -20.27 30.75
N SER A 263 -16.12 -20.45 29.93
CA SER A 263 -14.73 -20.64 30.36
C SER A 263 -13.83 -19.68 29.60
N ILE A 264 -12.98 -18.93 30.30
CA ILE A 264 -11.91 -18.12 29.70
C ILE A 264 -10.58 -18.79 30.03
N LEU A 265 -9.79 -19.09 29.00
CA LEU A 265 -8.51 -19.78 29.10
C LEU A 265 -7.37 -18.81 28.75
N ASP A 266 -6.26 -18.90 29.46
CA ASP A 266 -5.02 -18.22 29.08
C ASP A 266 -4.35 -18.89 27.87
N LYS A 267 -3.20 -18.34 27.41
CA LYS A 267 -2.46 -18.89 26.27
C LYS A 267 -1.92 -20.31 26.51
N ASP A 268 -1.76 -20.70 27.77
CA ASP A 268 -1.29 -22.04 28.19
C ASP A 268 -2.46 -23.05 28.32
N GLY A 269 -3.68 -22.57 28.12
CA GLY A 269 -4.92 -23.39 28.22
C GLY A 269 -5.45 -23.55 29.63
N ASN A 270 -4.95 -22.80 30.62
CA ASN A 270 -5.48 -22.83 31.99
C ASN A 270 -6.73 -21.97 32.06
N THR A 271 -7.74 -22.45 32.77
CA THR A 271 -8.97 -21.69 33.03
C THR A 271 -8.70 -20.58 34.04
N VAL A 272 -8.89 -19.33 33.61
CA VAL A 272 -8.66 -18.13 34.45
C VAL A 272 -9.97 -17.49 34.95
N ALA A 273 -11.09 -17.76 34.27
CA ALA A 273 -12.40 -17.29 34.72
C ALA A 273 -13.54 -18.21 34.26
N LEU A 274 -14.62 -18.26 35.02
CA LEU A 274 -15.79 -19.09 34.78
C LEU A 274 -17.08 -18.34 35.12
N ASP A 275 -18.16 -18.65 34.39
CA ASP A 275 -19.53 -18.29 34.76
C ASP A 275 -20.51 -19.39 34.29
N SER A 276 -21.70 -19.44 34.87
CA SER A 276 -22.75 -20.36 34.46
C SER A 276 -24.13 -19.75 34.72
N GLN A 277 -24.99 -19.75 33.69
CA GLN A 277 -26.34 -19.17 33.76
C GLN A 277 -27.35 -20.06 33.06
N TYR A 278 -28.59 -20.05 33.55
CA TYR A 278 -29.71 -20.62 32.82
C TYR A 278 -30.18 -19.68 31.71
N ALA A 279 -30.69 -20.25 30.62
CA ALA A 279 -31.24 -19.46 29.54
C ALA A 279 -32.49 -18.68 29.98
N ASN A 280 -32.62 -17.45 29.49
CA ASN A 280 -33.75 -16.58 29.81
C ASN A 280 -34.92 -16.76 28.80
N GLU A 281 -36.11 -16.38 29.23
CA GLU A 281 -37.35 -16.44 28.44
C GLU A 281 -37.24 -15.63 27.11
N ASP A 282 -36.48 -14.56 27.12
CA ASP A 282 -36.22 -13.75 25.94
C ASP A 282 -35.11 -14.30 25.01
N HIS A 283 -34.60 -15.50 25.32
CA HIS A 283 -33.50 -16.16 24.63
C HIS A 283 -32.17 -15.35 24.58
N GLN A 284 -31.99 -14.42 25.54
CA GLN A 284 -30.81 -13.61 25.69
C GLN A 284 -30.21 -13.80 27.08
N THR A 285 -29.10 -14.49 27.18
CA THR A 285 -28.44 -14.80 28.44
C THR A 285 -27.14 -14.00 28.57
N LYS A 286 -26.98 -13.35 29.72
CA LYS A 286 -25.74 -12.60 30.02
C LYS A 286 -24.83 -13.45 30.90
N LEU A 287 -23.61 -13.64 30.44
CA LEU A 287 -22.51 -14.24 31.16
C LEU A 287 -21.50 -13.14 31.52
N LYS A 288 -20.83 -13.27 32.66
CA LYS A 288 -19.85 -12.30 33.15
C LYS A 288 -18.64 -13.00 33.72
N ALA A 289 -17.46 -12.48 33.41
CA ALA A 289 -16.23 -13.01 33.96
C ALA A 289 -15.27 -11.88 34.33
N ILE A 290 -14.46 -12.13 35.35
CA ILE A 290 -13.36 -11.25 35.77
C ILE A 290 -12.07 -12.04 35.68
N VAL A 291 -11.10 -11.49 34.94
CA VAL A 291 -9.73 -12.02 34.84
C VAL A 291 -8.85 -11.11 35.65
N THR A 292 -8.33 -11.60 36.76
CA THR A 292 -7.38 -10.87 37.61
C THR A 292 -5.99 -10.90 37.00
N ASP A 293 -5.20 -9.84 37.21
CA ASP A 293 -3.88 -9.67 36.63
C ASP A 293 -3.90 -9.85 35.08
N VAL A 294 -4.84 -9.15 34.44
CA VAL A 294 -5.10 -9.31 33.01
C VAL A 294 -3.94 -8.84 32.13
N ASN A 295 -3.58 -9.64 31.16
CA ASN A 295 -2.72 -9.20 30.07
C ASN A 295 -3.56 -8.42 29.04
N VAL A 296 -3.40 -7.11 28.99
CA VAL A 296 -4.17 -6.25 28.07
C VAL A 296 -3.67 -6.39 26.64
N TRP A 297 -4.60 -6.37 25.71
CA TRP A 297 -4.29 -6.44 24.27
C TRP A 297 -3.94 -5.06 23.72
N SER A 298 -2.85 -4.97 22.96
CA SER A 298 -2.48 -3.79 22.18
C SER A 298 -1.73 -4.19 20.89
N SER A 299 -1.48 -3.23 20.00
CA SER A 299 -0.66 -3.49 18.80
C SER A 299 0.79 -3.84 19.12
N GLU A 300 1.28 -3.51 20.30
CA GLU A 300 2.64 -3.80 20.75
C GLU A 300 2.72 -5.11 21.54
N SER A 301 1.62 -5.48 22.21
CA SER A 301 1.49 -6.72 23.00
C SER A 301 0.11 -7.36 22.75
N PRO A 302 -0.05 -8.15 21.67
CA PRO A 302 -1.35 -8.69 21.26
C PRO A 302 -1.72 -9.97 22.01
N TYR A 303 -1.87 -9.88 23.34
CA TYR A 303 -2.22 -11.03 24.14
C TYR A 303 -3.70 -11.41 24.02
N LEU A 304 -3.98 -12.65 23.66
CA LEU A 304 -5.33 -13.18 23.49
C LEU A 304 -5.62 -14.31 24.45
N TYR A 305 -6.82 -14.29 25.00
CA TYR A 305 -7.44 -15.38 25.76
C TYR A 305 -8.36 -16.18 24.84
N THR A 306 -8.61 -17.45 25.17
CA THR A 306 -9.60 -18.26 24.46
C THR A 306 -10.87 -18.36 25.32
N MET A 307 -11.94 -17.78 24.83
CA MET A 307 -13.27 -17.91 25.39
C MET A 307 -13.95 -19.15 24.80
N VAL A 308 -14.55 -20.01 25.67
CA VAL A 308 -15.40 -21.13 25.26
C VAL A 308 -16.74 -21.00 25.93
N ILE A 309 -17.82 -21.07 25.14
CA ILE A 309 -19.20 -21.12 25.63
C ILE A 309 -19.73 -22.53 25.38
N THR A 310 -20.25 -23.18 26.40
CA THR A 310 -20.88 -24.49 26.33
C THR A 310 -22.38 -24.36 26.50
N LEU A 311 -23.16 -24.74 25.48
CA LEU A 311 -24.61 -24.86 25.59
C LEU A 311 -24.97 -26.24 26.08
N LYS A 312 -25.80 -26.29 27.11
CA LYS A 312 -26.31 -27.53 27.71
C LYS A 312 -27.83 -27.61 27.58
N ASP A 313 -28.35 -28.81 27.32
CA ASP A 313 -29.76 -29.15 27.38
C ASP A 313 -29.99 -30.15 28.52
N ASN A 314 -30.85 -29.82 29.50
CA ASN A 314 -31.05 -30.61 30.71
C ASN A 314 -29.72 -31.00 31.42
N GLY A 315 -28.76 -30.09 31.44
CA GLY A 315 -27.44 -30.26 32.03
C GLY A 315 -26.41 -31.04 31.17
N MET A 316 -26.81 -31.56 30.02
CA MET A 316 -25.91 -32.27 29.10
C MET A 316 -25.39 -31.33 28.03
N PRO A 317 -24.07 -31.24 27.80
CA PRO A 317 -23.51 -30.42 26.73
C PRO A 317 -23.98 -30.87 25.35
N ILE A 318 -24.46 -29.93 24.53
CA ILE A 318 -24.98 -30.20 23.19
C ILE A 318 -24.22 -29.40 22.09
N GLU A 319 -23.58 -28.26 22.46
CA GLU A 319 -22.84 -27.42 21.52
C GLU A 319 -21.78 -26.65 22.29
N TYR A 320 -20.64 -26.42 21.61
CA TYR A 320 -19.56 -25.55 22.06
C TYR A 320 -19.27 -24.53 20.96
N ILE A 321 -18.99 -23.31 21.38
CA ILE A 321 -18.42 -22.29 20.50
C ILE A 321 -17.20 -21.67 21.15
N SER A 322 -16.31 -21.10 20.37
CA SER A 322 -15.13 -20.40 20.89
C SER A 322 -14.80 -19.15 20.10
N GLN A 323 -14.12 -18.24 20.78
CA GLN A 323 -13.60 -16.99 20.24
C GLN A 323 -12.30 -16.64 20.98
N LYS A 324 -11.28 -16.20 20.23
CA LYS A 324 -10.14 -15.50 20.84
C LYS A 324 -10.56 -14.09 21.19
N ILE A 325 -10.27 -13.64 22.40
CA ILE A 325 -10.64 -12.32 22.93
C ILE A 325 -9.43 -11.63 23.55
N GLY A 326 -9.28 -10.35 23.31
CA GLY A 326 -8.30 -9.49 23.98
C GLY A 326 -9.00 -8.42 24.81
N PHE A 327 -8.48 -8.16 26.00
CA PHE A 327 -8.99 -7.10 26.86
C PHE A 327 -8.37 -5.78 26.47
N ARG A 328 -9.17 -4.86 25.92
CA ARG A 328 -8.73 -3.53 25.52
C ARG A 328 -9.84 -2.52 25.64
N LYS A 329 -9.50 -1.25 25.92
CA LYS A 329 -10.44 -0.14 25.98
C LYS A 329 -10.11 0.90 24.93
N VAL A 330 -11.10 1.31 24.14
CA VAL A 330 -11.01 2.41 23.17
C VAL A 330 -11.94 3.53 23.61
N GLU A 331 -11.43 4.75 23.67
CA GLU A 331 -12.23 5.93 24.03
C GLU A 331 -11.74 7.17 23.30
N ILE A 332 -12.65 8.10 23.04
CA ILE A 332 -12.31 9.48 22.66
C ILE A 332 -12.52 10.36 23.92
N LYS A 333 -11.43 10.93 24.41
CA LYS A 333 -11.45 11.80 25.57
C LYS A 333 -10.67 13.08 25.28
N ASP A 334 -11.29 14.22 25.54
CA ASP A 334 -10.70 15.55 25.31
C ASP A 334 -10.21 15.75 23.85
N GLY A 335 -10.97 15.22 22.86
CA GLY A 335 -10.61 15.28 21.45
C GLY A 335 -9.43 14.39 21.05
N ILE A 336 -9.11 13.37 21.84
CA ILE A 336 -8.00 12.45 21.65
C ILE A 336 -8.50 11.01 21.69
N ILE A 337 -8.19 10.22 20.68
CA ILE A 337 -8.40 8.77 20.69
C ILE A 337 -7.35 8.14 21.60
N ARG A 338 -7.82 7.33 22.54
CA ARG A 338 -6.95 6.58 23.45
C ARG A 338 -7.27 5.10 23.38
N ILE A 339 -6.22 4.29 23.45
CA ILE A 339 -6.32 2.84 23.61
C ILE A 339 -5.58 2.48 24.89
N ASN A 340 -6.25 1.79 25.80
CA ASN A 340 -5.72 1.46 27.13
C ASN A 340 -5.10 2.70 27.82
N ASN A 341 -5.85 3.81 27.86
CA ASN A 341 -5.50 5.09 28.42
C ASN A 341 -4.39 5.86 27.65
N GLN A 342 -3.68 5.26 26.70
CA GLN A 342 -2.61 5.90 25.95
C GLN A 342 -3.13 6.56 24.68
N ARG A 343 -2.57 7.72 24.32
CA ARG A 343 -2.82 8.37 23.04
C ARG A 343 -2.29 7.51 21.91
N VAL A 344 -3.13 7.13 20.96
CA VAL A 344 -2.70 6.40 19.77
C VAL A 344 -2.33 7.35 18.63
N VAL A 345 -1.32 6.98 17.85
CA VAL A 345 -1.05 7.52 16.51
C VAL A 345 -1.15 6.34 15.54
N PHE A 346 -2.11 6.40 14.62
CA PHE A 346 -2.27 5.37 13.61
C PHE A 346 -1.18 5.51 12.54
N LYS A 347 -0.26 4.58 12.52
CA LYS A 347 0.80 4.42 11.52
C LYS A 347 0.34 3.31 10.57
N GLY A 348 -0.56 3.67 9.67
CA GLY A 348 -1.35 2.69 8.93
C GLY A 348 -1.14 2.70 7.42
N THR A 349 -1.77 1.72 6.79
CA THR A 349 -1.97 1.66 5.34
C THR A 349 -3.39 1.22 5.03
N ASN A 350 -3.89 1.63 3.86
CA ASN A 350 -5.09 1.07 3.27
C ASN A 350 -4.76 -0.27 2.62
N ARG A 351 -5.69 -1.23 2.62
CA ARG A 351 -5.46 -2.53 2.01
C ARG A 351 -6.69 -3.04 1.27
N HIS A 352 -6.54 -3.18 -0.05
CA HIS A 352 -7.43 -4.01 -0.85
C HIS A 352 -7.10 -5.50 -0.69
N GLU A 353 -8.11 -6.37 -0.73
CA GLU A 353 -7.89 -7.81 -0.89
C GLU A 353 -7.60 -8.10 -2.35
N PHE A 354 -6.32 -8.09 -2.69
CA PHE A 354 -5.87 -8.31 -4.05
C PHE A 354 -4.53 -9.06 -4.11
N ASP A 355 -4.44 -10.02 -5.02
CA ASP A 355 -3.22 -10.76 -5.33
C ASP A 355 -3.06 -10.86 -6.85
N CYS A 356 -1.85 -10.63 -7.36
CA CYS A 356 -1.58 -10.58 -8.80
C CYS A 356 -1.83 -11.92 -9.53
N HIS A 357 -1.86 -13.04 -8.81
CA HIS A 357 -2.11 -14.38 -9.36
C HIS A 357 -3.56 -14.82 -9.25
N THR A 358 -4.25 -14.41 -8.19
CA THR A 358 -5.57 -14.95 -7.82
C THR A 358 -6.68 -13.91 -7.80
N GLY A 359 -6.34 -12.65 -8.02
CA GLY A 359 -7.28 -11.53 -7.99
C GLY A 359 -7.86 -11.31 -6.60
N ARG A 360 -9.17 -11.49 -6.44
CA ARG A 360 -9.89 -11.24 -5.18
C ARG A 360 -9.68 -12.33 -4.11
N TYR A 361 -9.29 -13.51 -4.51
CA TYR A 361 -9.03 -14.59 -3.55
C TYR A 361 -7.70 -14.40 -2.85
N MET A 362 -7.72 -14.35 -1.54
CA MET A 362 -6.54 -14.23 -0.69
C MET A 362 -6.30 -15.54 0.05
N SER A 363 -5.12 -16.15 -0.10
CA SER A 363 -4.74 -17.29 0.74
C SER A 363 -4.30 -16.80 2.13
N GLU A 364 -4.39 -17.66 3.15
CA GLU A 364 -3.89 -17.34 4.49
C GLU A 364 -2.40 -16.97 4.47
N ASP A 365 -1.58 -17.64 3.66
CA ASP A 365 -0.15 -17.34 3.53
C ASP A 365 0.08 -15.90 3.04
N VAL A 366 -0.72 -15.43 2.09
CA VAL A 366 -0.64 -14.06 1.57
C VAL A 366 -1.11 -13.05 2.62
N MET A 367 -2.21 -13.33 3.32
CA MET A 367 -2.70 -12.47 4.41
C MET A 367 -1.66 -12.34 5.52
N ARG A 368 -1.02 -13.44 5.90
CA ARG A 368 0.03 -13.53 6.92
C ARG A 368 1.27 -12.75 6.48
N TYR A 369 1.70 -12.92 5.23
CA TYR A 369 2.80 -12.16 4.65
C TYR A 369 2.54 -10.64 4.70
N ASP A 370 1.33 -10.20 4.30
CA ASP A 370 0.96 -8.78 4.31
C ASP A 370 1.07 -8.21 5.74
N ILE A 371 0.51 -8.90 6.74
CA ILE A 371 0.56 -8.46 8.15
C ILE A 371 1.98 -8.44 8.70
N GLU A 372 2.76 -9.48 8.45
CA GLU A 372 4.16 -9.53 8.87
C GLU A 372 4.98 -8.39 8.27
N MET A 373 4.79 -8.07 6.98
CA MET A 373 5.47 -6.96 6.33
C MET A 373 5.02 -5.59 6.88
N MET A 374 3.73 -5.42 7.19
CA MET A 374 3.24 -4.23 7.88
C MET A 374 3.92 -4.06 9.24
N LYS A 375 4.00 -5.10 10.05
CA LYS A 375 4.68 -5.09 11.36
C LYS A 375 6.18 -4.81 11.22
N LYS A 376 6.87 -5.47 10.28
CA LYS A 376 8.29 -5.23 9.97
C LYS A 376 8.56 -3.80 9.51
N SER A 377 7.53 -3.13 9.00
CA SER A 377 7.58 -1.74 8.53
C SER A 377 7.05 -0.73 9.56
N ASN A 378 7.04 -1.09 10.84
CA ASN A 378 6.59 -0.25 11.96
C ASN A 378 5.12 0.21 11.89
N MET A 379 4.29 -0.46 11.10
CA MET A 379 2.87 -0.17 11.05
C MET A 379 2.15 -0.78 12.26
N ASN A 380 1.18 -0.06 12.79
CA ASN A 380 0.34 -0.50 13.90
C ASN A 380 -1.14 -0.56 13.53
N ALA A 381 -1.51 -0.18 12.31
CA ALA A 381 -2.91 -0.10 11.90
C ALA A 381 -3.10 -0.43 10.42
N VAL A 382 -4.33 -0.88 10.08
CA VAL A 382 -4.78 -1.11 8.70
C VAL A 382 -6.24 -0.67 8.56
N ARG A 383 -6.59 -0.05 7.41
CA ARG A 383 -7.97 0.19 7.03
C ARG A 383 -8.36 -0.83 5.97
N THR A 384 -9.49 -1.53 6.19
CA THR A 384 -10.01 -2.52 5.24
C THR A 384 -10.72 -1.80 4.10
N SER A 385 -9.97 -1.15 3.22
CA SER A 385 -10.50 -0.36 2.10
C SER A 385 -11.00 -1.27 0.97
N HIS A 386 -12.26 -1.16 0.50
CA HIS A 386 -13.36 -0.39 1.09
C HIS A 386 -14.51 -1.33 1.39
N TYR A 387 -14.24 -2.39 2.12
CA TYR A 387 -15.19 -3.48 2.43
C TYR A 387 -14.65 -4.37 3.57
N PRO A 388 -15.52 -5.08 4.28
CA PRO A 388 -15.08 -6.02 5.31
C PRO A 388 -14.19 -7.11 4.69
N ASN A 389 -12.96 -7.23 5.18
CA ASN A 389 -12.01 -8.23 4.71
C ASN A 389 -12.41 -9.64 5.12
N ASP A 390 -11.70 -10.66 4.64
CA ASP A 390 -11.90 -12.04 5.05
C ASP A 390 -11.80 -12.16 6.58
N PRO A 391 -12.71 -12.88 7.26
CA PRO A 391 -12.63 -13.06 8.70
C PRO A 391 -11.28 -13.58 9.18
N LYS A 392 -10.58 -14.38 8.38
CA LYS A 392 -9.23 -14.87 8.71
C LYS A 392 -8.20 -13.74 8.81
N PHE A 393 -8.30 -12.73 7.94
CA PHE A 393 -7.43 -11.55 8.02
C PHE A 393 -7.63 -10.80 9.34
N LEU A 394 -8.86 -10.65 9.79
CA LEU A 394 -9.16 -10.00 11.07
C LEU A 394 -8.67 -10.83 12.26
N GLU A 395 -8.83 -12.16 12.22
CA GLU A 395 -8.25 -13.07 13.22
C GLU A 395 -6.72 -12.90 13.30
N LEU A 396 -6.05 -12.78 12.16
CA LEU A 396 -4.60 -12.52 12.10
C LEU A 396 -4.24 -11.11 12.62
N CYS A 397 -5.07 -10.09 12.38
CA CYS A 397 -4.88 -8.78 12.98
C CYS A 397 -4.96 -8.82 14.51
N ASP A 398 -5.86 -9.66 15.08
CA ASP A 398 -5.93 -9.90 16.50
C ASP A 398 -4.65 -10.57 17.04
N GLU A 399 -4.13 -11.57 16.33
CA GLU A 399 -2.95 -12.35 16.71
C GLU A 399 -1.63 -11.53 16.61
N TYR A 400 -1.46 -10.75 15.56
CA TYR A 400 -0.22 -10.00 15.30
C TYR A 400 -0.23 -8.58 15.89
N GLY A 401 -1.38 -8.08 16.31
CA GLY A 401 -1.54 -6.74 16.86
C GLY A 401 -1.52 -5.63 15.80
N LEU A 402 -2.58 -5.54 15.00
CA LEU A 402 -2.87 -4.39 14.15
C LEU A 402 -4.21 -3.79 14.53
N TYR A 403 -4.28 -2.49 14.77
CA TYR A 403 -5.55 -1.78 14.89
C TYR A 403 -6.27 -1.74 13.55
N VAL A 404 -7.55 -2.09 13.54
CA VAL A 404 -8.35 -2.15 12.31
C VAL A 404 -9.40 -1.06 12.29
N ILE A 405 -9.45 -0.29 11.21
CA ILE A 405 -10.66 0.43 10.79
C ILE A 405 -11.41 -0.52 9.86
N ASP A 406 -12.49 -1.12 10.36
CA ASP A 406 -13.31 -2.05 9.58
C ASP A 406 -14.37 -1.30 8.80
N GLU A 407 -14.28 -1.38 7.46
CA GLU A 407 -15.09 -0.55 6.59
C GLU A 407 -16.22 -1.33 5.95
N ASN A 408 -17.39 -0.72 5.98
CA ASN A 408 -18.60 -1.23 5.36
C ASN A 408 -18.52 -1.19 3.82
N ASN A 409 -19.03 -2.22 3.16
CA ASN A 409 -19.08 -2.32 1.71
C ASN A 409 -20.09 -1.33 1.10
N MET A 410 -19.69 -0.06 1.04
CA MET A 410 -20.49 1.01 0.44
C MET A 410 -19.59 2.08 -0.18
N GLU A 411 -19.61 2.17 -1.49
CA GLU A 411 -19.04 3.28 -2.24
C GLU A 411 -19.91 3.64 -3.45
N THR A 412 -20.15 4.93 -3.64
CA THR A 412 -21.05 5.42 -4.69
C THR A 412 -20.45 6.58 -5.48
N HIS A 413 -19.15 6.69 -5.47
CA HIS A 413 -18.36 7.78 -6.07
C HIS A 413 -18.79 8.08 -7.51
N GLY A 414 -18.92 7.03 -8.34
CA GLY A 414 -19.34 7.16 -9.75
C GLY A 414 -20.70 7.81 -9.96
N THR A 415 -21.64 7.69 -9.01
CA THR A 415 -22.94 8.39 -9.16
C THR A 415 -22.81 9.91 -9.05
N GLY A 416 -21.76 10.41 -8.41
CA GLY A 416 -21.43 11.83 -8.32
C GLY A 416 -20.81 12.42 -9.59
N TRP A 417 -20.24 11.55 -10.44
CA TRP A 417 -19.55 11.91 -11.68
C TRP A 417 -20.27 11.45 -12.96
N SER A 418 -21.43 10.80 -12.82
CA SER A 418 -22.19 10.30 -13.97
C SER A 418 -22.51 11.40 -14.96
N THR A 419 -22.21 11.18 -16.23
CA THR A 419 -22.56 12.06 -17.34
C THR A 419 -23.99 11.85 -17.81
N ILE A 420 -24.69 10.82 -17.31
CA ILE A 420 -26.08 10.51 -17.68
C ILE A 420 -27.01 11.46 -16.96
N VAL A 421 -27.73 12.28 -17.77
CA VAL A 421 -28.64 13.29 -17.25
C VAL A 421 -29.79 12.64 -16.47
N GLY A 422 -29.96 13.08 -15.21
CA GLY A 422 -31.07 12.61 -14.36
C GLY A 422 -30.73 11.39 -13.51
N CYS A 423 -29.50 10.85 -13.57
CA CYS A 423 -29.08 9.82 -12.64
C CYS A 423 -29.02 10.36 -11.21
N PRO A 424 -29.63 9.68 -10.24
CA PRO A 424 -29.59 10.10 -8.85
C PRO A 424 -28.21 9.83 -8.23
N GLN A 425 -27.76 10.73 -7.38
CA GLN A 425 -26.60 10.50 -6.52
C GLN A 425 -26.99 9.64 -5.31
N LEU A 426 -26.14 8.67 -4.96
CA LEU A 426 -26.39 7.68 -3.93
C LEU A 426 -25.42 7.84 -2.74
N PRO A 427 -25.81 7.30 -1.55
CA PRO A 427 -27.15 6.92 -1.15
C PRO A 427 -27.97 8.11 -0.68
N ALA A 428 -27.35 9.17 -0.16
CA ALA A 428 -27.92 10.41 0.35
C ALA A 428 -29.23 10.18 1.13
N SER A 429 -30.31 10.81 0.67
CA SER A 429 -31.65 10.69 1.27
C SER A 429 -32.62 10.00 0.31
N ARG A 430 -32.21 8.91 -0.33
CA ARG A 430 -32.99 8.10 -1.27
C ARG A 430 -33.66 6.93 -0.55
N PRO A 431 -34.90 7.03 -0.10
CA PRO A 431 -35.53 6.04 0.78
C PRO A 431 -35.50 4.61 0.24
N GLU A 432 -35.57 4.44 -1.06
CA GLU A 432 -35.52 3.13 -1.75
C GLU A 432 -34.19 2.39 -1.54
N TRP A 433 -33.11 3.09 -1.18
CA TRP A 433 -31.78 2.51 -0.91
C TRP A 433 -31.51 2.27 0.57
N GLU A 434 -32.37 2.74 1.45
CA GLU A 434 -32.16 2.65 2.90
C GLU A 434 -31.93 1.21 3.36
N LYS A 435 -32.78 0.29 2.88
CA LYS A 435 -32.67 -1.12 3.27
C LYS A 435 -31.35 -1.73 2.85
N ALA A 436 -30.91 -1.48 1.62
CA ALA A 436 -29.64 -2.00 1.11
C ALA A 436 -28.44 -1.48 1.90
N CYS A 437 -28.41 -0.19 2.25
CA CYS A 437 -27.33 0.41 3.04
C CYS A 437 -27.37 -0.09 4.51
N MET A 438 -28.57 -0.13 5.13
CA MET A 438 -28.71 -0.59 6.51
C MET A 438 -28.37 -2.08 6.68
N GLU A 439 -28.71 -2.94 5.71
CA GLU A 439 -28.32 -4.36 5.74
C GLU A 439 -26.82 -4.54 5.64
N ARG A 440 -26.12 -3.72 4.84
CA ARG A 440 -24.66 -3.75 4.69
C ARG A 440 -23.98 -3.42 6.01
N ILE A 441 -24.30 -2.28 6.64
CA ILE A 441 -23.66 -1.89 7.92
C ILE A 441 -24.00 -2.87 9.07
N LYS A 442 -25.21 -3.41 9.09
CA LYS A 442 -25.60 -4.44 10.04
C LYS A 442 -24.82 -5.74 9.82
N ALA A 443 -24.59 -6.11 8.57
CA ALA A 443 -23.83 -7.31 8.23
C ALA A 443 -22.35 -7.16 8.67
N THR A 444 -21.71 -6.04 8.37
CA THR A 444 -20.35 -5.72 8.83
C THR A 444 -20.28 -5.81 10.35
N TYR A 445 -21.11 -5.05 11.05
CA TYR A 445 -21.12 -5.05 12.52
C TYR A 445 -21.35 -6.44 13.12
N ASN A 446 -22.45 -7.12 12.72
CA ASN A 446 -22.80 -8.41 13.33
C ASN A 446 -21.74 -9.49 13.08
N ARG A 447 -21.08 -9.49 11.91
CA ARG A 447 -20.03 -10.43 11.58
C ARG A 447 -18.79 -10.23 12.45
N ASP A 448 -18.36 -8.96 12.64
CA ASP A 448 -17.04 -8.62 13.16
C ASP A 448 -17.04 -7.99 14.57
N LYS A 449 -18.21 -7.83 15.20
CA LYS A 449 -18.38 -7.18 16.52
C LYS A 449 -17.50 -7.76 17.64
N ASN A 450 -17.08 -9.03 17.53
CA ASN A 450 -16.25 -9.72 18.53
C ASN A 450 -14.75 -9.67 18.20
N VAL A 451 -14.34 -9.05 17.10
CA VAL A 451 -12.94 -8.92 16.72
C VAL A 451 -12.26 -7.88 17.63
N THR A 452 -11.17 -8.28 18.27
CA THR A 452 -10.44 -7.44 19.23
C THR A 452 -9.74 -6.27 18.55
N SER A 453 -9.11 -6.51 17.41
CA SER A 453 -8.34 -5.51 16.65
C SER A 453 -9.17 -4.39 16.04
N VAL A 454 -10.46 -4.60 15.78
CA VAL A 454 -11.36 -3.56 15.30
C VAL A 454 -11.55 -2.50 16.37
N VAL A 455 -11.06 -1.29 16.11
CA VAL A 455 -11.16 -0.14 17.01
C VAL A 455 -12.09 0.95 16.49
N CYS A 456 -12.45 0.87 15.22
CA CYS A 456 -13.29 1.83 14.53
C CYS A 456 -14.18 1.15 13.49
N TRP A 457 -15.44 1.57 13.43
CA TRP A 457 -16.37 1.22 12.37
C TRP A 457 -16.39 2.35 11.33
N SER A 458 -16.14 2.03 10.06
CA SER A 458 -16.28 2.99 8.97
C SER A 458 -17.55 2.71 8.18
N LEU A 459 -18.35 3.76 7.93
CA LEU A 459 -19.65 3.61 7.27
C LEU A 459 -19.55 3.35 5.76
N GLY A 460 -18.37 3.52 5.20
CA GLY A 460 -18.07 3.35 3.77
C GLY A 460 -17.15 4.43 3.26
N ASN A 461 -16.91 4.42 1.97
CA ASN A 461 -16.01 5.29 1.25
C ASN A 461 -16.76 6.18 0.26
N GLU A 462 -16.22 7.35 -0.06
CA GLU A 462 -16.60 8.28 -1.16
C GLU A 462 -18.06 8.24 -1.59
N SER A 463 -18.94 8.21 -0.61
CA SER A 463 -20.39 8.19 -0.80
C SER A 463 -21.02 9.50 -0.37
N LEU A 464 -22.16 9.84 -0.95
CA LEU A 464 -22.85 11.07 -0.62
C LEU A 464 -23.47 11.00 0.78
N GLY A 465 -23.16 11.96 1.65
CA GLY A 465 -23.78 12.13 2.96
C GLY A 465 -25.27 12.41 2.89
N GLY A 466 -25.99 12.22 3.99
CA GLY A 466 -27.45 12.48 4.07
C GLY A 466 -28.16 11.63 5.12
N ALA A 467 -29.48 11.49 4.97
CA ALA A 467 -30.31 10.83 5.98
C ALA A 467 -29.97 9.34 6.18
N ILE A 468 -29.56 8.63 5.12
CA ILE A 468 -29.25 7.20 5.21
C ILE A 468 -27.94 6.97 5.96
N PRO A 469 -26.80 7.59 5.60
CA PRO A 469 -25.58 7.50 6.39
C PRO A 469 -25.78 7.92 7.86
N LYS A 470 -26.63 8.91 8.14
CA LYS A 470 -26.99 9.30 9.50
C LYS A 470 -27.68 8.17 10.26
N LYS A 471 -28.58 7.43 9.62
CA LYS A 471 -29.20 6.23 10.24
C LYS A 471 -28.18 5.12 10.47
N MET A 472 -27.23 4.93 9.57
CA MET A 472 -26.14 3.96 9.73
C MET A 472 -25.26 4.33 10.93
N TYR A 473 -24.84 5.60 11.02
CA TYR A 473 -24.10 6.13 12.17
C TYR A 473 -24.87 5.89 13.48
N GLN A 474 -26.15 6.28 13.53
CA GLN A 474 -26.97 6.11 14.74
C GLN A 474 -27.12 4.64 15.13
N PHE A 475 -27.29 3.74 14.15
CA PHE A 475 -27.35 2.30 14.41
C PHE A 475 -26.08 1.82 15.17
N ILE A 476 -24.89 2.18 14.67
CA ILE A 476 -23.63 1.78 15.34
C ILE A 476 -23.57 2.42 16.72
N LYS A 477 -23.85 3.71 16.86
CA LYS A 477 -23.79 4.42 18.16
C LYS A 477 -24.77 3.88 19.19
N ASP A 478 -25.92 3.36 18.74
CA ASP A 478 -26.91 2.74 19.63
C ASP A 478 -26.48 1.33 20.04
N THR A 479 -25.81 0.60 19.17
CA THR A 479 -25.47 -0.82 19.35
C THR A 479 -24.10 -1.00 19.99
N ASP A 480 -23.06 -0.31 19.54
CA ASP A 480 -21.69 -0.41 20.05
C ASP A 480 -21.26 0.87 20.77
N LYS A 481 -20.87 0.73 22.04
CA LYS A 481 -20.36 1.82 22.88
C LYS A 481 -18.83 1.75 23.07
N THR A 482 -18.17 0.75 22.51
CA THR A 482 -16.77 0.42 22.77
C THR A 482 -15.83 0.86 21.65
N ARG A 483 -16.39 1.33 20.53
CA ARG A 483 -15.63 1.76 19.32
C ARG A 483 -16.16 3.09 18.80
N PHE A 484 -15.31 3.83 18.14
CA PHE A 484 -15.74 5.06 17.47
C PHE A 484 -16.15 4.80 16.02
N VAL A 485 -16.80 5.78 15.40
CA VAL A 485 -17.32 5.70 14.04
C VAL A 485 -16.56 6.70 13.16
N HIS A 486 -16.19 6.26 11.98
CA HIS A 486 -15.59 7.06 10.92
C HIS A 486 -16.49 7.03 9.67
N PHE A 487 -16.50 8.13 8.93
CA PHE A 487 -17.04 8.20 7.59
C PHE A 487 -16.37 9.32 6.81
N GLU A 488 -15.72 8.99 5.72
CA GLU A 488 -15.26 9.96 4.73
C GLU A 488 -16.35 10.11 3.67
N CYS A 489 -17.07 11.22 3.74
CA CYS A 489 -18.20 11.45 2.83
C CYS A 489 -17.90 12.55 1.83
N HIS A 490 -18.43 12.40 0.63
CA HIS A 490 -18.38 13.42 -0.40
C HIS A 490 -19.53 14.42 -0.20
N ARG A 491 -19.22 15.69 0.05
CA ARG A 491 -20.19 16.81 0.14
C ARG A 491 -21.29 16.67 1.20
N ALA A 492 -20.95 16.39 2.44
CA ALA A 492 -21.93 16.47 3.52
C ALA A 492 -21.92 17.86 4.17
N PRO A 493 -23.05 18.52 4.33
CA PRO A 493 -23.14 19.78 5.08
C PRO A 493 -22.96 19.59 6.60
N ASP A 494 -23.21 18.38 7.13
CA ASP A 494 -23.21 18.09 8.58
C ASP A 494 -22.34 16.87 8.93
N GLU A 495 -21.06 16.91 8.58
CA GLU A 495 -20.08 15.82 8.82
C GLU A 495 -20.00 15.38 10.30
N LYS A 496 -20.23 16.28 11.25
CA LYS A 496 -20.23 15.97 12.68
C LYS A 496 -21.28 14.95 13.12
N GLU A 497 -22.35 14.82 12.37
CA GLU A 497 -23.43 13.86 12.64
C GLU A 497 -23.22 12.48 12.01
N LEU A 498 -22.09 12.29 11.32
CA LEU A 498 -21.77 11.08 10.55
C LEU A 498 -20.47 10.41 11.02
N SER A 499 -19.62 11.12 11.80
CA SER A 499 -18.31 10.62 12.20
C SER A 499 -17.88 11.19 13.55
N ASP A 500 -17.33 10.35 14.42
CA ASP A 500 -16.74 10.74 15.70
C ASP A 500 -15.37 11.41 15.55
N VAL A 501 -14.75 11.30 14.40
CA VAL A 501 -13.43 11.83 14.07
C VAL A 501 -13.52 12.77 12.86
N GLN A 502 -12.62 13.74 12.80
CA GLN A 502 -12.40 14.48 11.56
C GLN A 502 -11.51 13.68 10.63
N SER A 503 -11.90 13.60 9.38
CA SER A 503 -11.12 12.98 8.32
C SER A 503 -11.21 13.82 7.05
N LYS A 504 -10.13 13.84 6.28
CA LYS A 504 -10.09 14.41 4.94
C LYS A 504 -9.03 13.69 4.13
N MET A 505 -9.46 13.03 3.06
CA MET A 505 -8.54 12.38 2.13
C MET A 505 -7.54 13.37 1.57
N TYR A 506 -6.27 12.98 1.55
CA TYR A 506 -5.17 13.72 0.94
C TYR A 506 -5.06 15.20 1.39
N ALA A 507 -5.53 15.51 2.61
CA ALA A 507 -5.32 16.82 3.18
C ALA A 507 -3.83 17.13 3.27
N ARG A 508 -3.44 18.34 2.86
CA ARG A 508 -2.04 18.78 2.86
C ARG A 508 -1.55 19.00 4.29
N PRO A 509 -0.23 18.87 4.55
CA PRO A 509 0.31 19.12 5.89
C PRO A 509 -0.14 20.43 6.51
N TRP A 510 -0.16 21.52 5.73
CA TRP A 510 -0.61 22.82 6.21
C TRP A 510 -2.12 22.89 6.52
N GLU A 511 -2.97 22.12 5.84
CA GLU A 511 -4.39 22.01 6.15
C GLU A 511 -4.60 21.24 7.47
N CYS A 512 -3.80 20.19 7.70
CA CYS A 512 -3.79 19.46 8.98
C CYS A 512 -3.34 20.38 10.12
N GLU A 513 -2.29 21.18 9.92
CA GLU A 513 -1.81 22.13 10.90
C GLU A 513 -2.84 23.23 11.17
N GLU A 514 -3.51 23.77 10.14
CA GLU A 514 -4.61 24.72 10.29
C GLU A 514 -5.72 24.15 11.17
N TYR A 515 -6.13 22.89 10.92
CA TYR A 515 -7.11 22.22 11.76
C TYR A 515 -6.66 22.12 13.20
N ALA A 516 -5.43 21.66 13.43
CA ALA A 516 -4.86 21.48 14.77
C ALA A 516 -4.77 22.79 15.57
N VAL A 517 -4.39 23.89 14.91
CA VAL A 517 -4.29 25.21 15.54
C VAL A 517 -5.67 25.80 15.85
N THR A 518 -6.63 25.62 14.96
CA THR A 518 -7.97 26.23 15.12
C THR A 518 -8.91 25.35 15.96
N GLN A 519 -8.66 24.06 16.04
CA GLN A 519 -9.49 23.04 16.73
C GLN A 519 -11.00 23.27 16.56
N ARG A 520 -11.41 23.51 15.32
CA ARG A 520 -12.73 24.06 14.96
C ARG A 520 -13.92 23.28 15.54
N ASP A 521 -13.78 21.98 15.82
CA ASP A 521 -14.91 21.18 16.29
C ASP A 521 -14.60 20.23 17.45
N GLY A 522 -13.35 20.19 17.92
CA GLY A 522 -12.95 19.42 19.09
C GLY A 522 -12.85 17.91 18.87
N ARG A 523 -12.96 17.41 17.61
CA ARG A 523 -12.77 16.00 17.28
C ARG A 523 -11.29 15.69 17.06
N PRO A 524 -10.86 14.43 17.31
CA PRO A 524 -9.55 13.96 16.85
C PRO A 524 -9.52 13.93 15.32
N TYR A 525 -8.31 14.09 14.74
CA TYR A 525 -8.11 14.10 13.30
C TYR A 525 -7.29 12.90 12.89
N ILE A 526 -7.80 12.12 11.93
CA ILE A 526 -7.09 11.05 11.26
C ILE A 526 -7.17 11.24 9.75
N LEU A 527 -6.15 10.81 9.01
CA LEU A 527 -6.17 10.78 7.55
C LEU A 527 -6.52 9.36 7.10
N CYS A 528 -7.78 9.12 6.73
CA CYS A 528 -8.18 7.80 6.22
C CYS A 528 -7.40 7.43 4.94
N GLU A 529 -6.97 8.42 4.17
CA GLU A 529 -6.06 8.28 3.04
C GLU A 529 -5.11 9.48 2.97
N TYR A 530 -3.82 9.21 2.81
CA TYR A 530 -2.80 10.24 2.59
C TYR A 530 -1.60 9.62 1.87
N THR A 531 -0.73 10.46 1.31
CA THR A 531 0.49 10.01 0.63
C THR A 531 0.18 8.93 -0.41
N HIS A 532 -0.34 9.39 -1.56
CA HIS A 532 -0.71 8.50 -2.67
C HIS A 532 0.53 7.86 -3.29
N ALA A 533 0.71 6.56 -3.06
CA ALA A 533 1.95 5.86 -3.37
C ALA A 533 2.06 5.37 -4.83
N MET A 534 1.45 6.09 -5.78
CA MET A 534 1.47 5.74 -7.19
C MET A 534 2.83 5.98 -7.81
N GLY A 535 3.43 4.92 -8.39
CA GLY A 535 4.74 4.98 -9.03
C GLY A 535 5.84 5.50 -8.12
N ASN A 536 6.71 6.36 -8.62
CA ASN A 536 7.76 7.03 -7.86
C ASN A 536 7.19 8.24 -7.10
N SER A 537 6.88 8.06 -5.82
CA SER A 537 6.10 8.97 -4.98
C SER A 537 6.52 8.92 -3.51
N CYS A 538 5.60 9.26 -2.59
CA CYS A 538 5.81 9.33 -1.13
C CYS A 538 6.81 10.41 -0.70
N GLY A 539 7.03 11.43 -1.52
CA GLY A 539 7.79 12.63 -1.12
C GLY A 539 7.05 13.43 -0.06
N SER A 540 7.80 14.08 0.84
CA SER A 540 7.29 14.95 1.91
C SER A 540 6.39 14.24 2.95
N THR A 541 6.43 12.94 3.06
CA THR A 541 5.64 12.19 4.07
C THR A 541 6.09 12.53 5.50
N ASP A 542 7.34 12.90 5.71
CA ASP A 542 7.89 13.35 6.98
C ASP A 542 7.20 14.61 7.52
N GLU A 543 6.62 15.46 6.67
CA GLU A 543 5.88 16.64 7.11
C GLU A 543 4.64 16.25 7.95
N TYR A 544 3.96 15.16 7.59
CA TYR A 544 2.83 14.64 8.37
C TYR A 544 3.27 14.07 9.72
N THR A 545 4.31 13.23 9.73
CA THR A 545 4.76 12.59 10.98
C THR A 545 5.25 13.61 12.00
N ARG A 546 5.94 14.67 11.55
CA ARG A 546 6.31 15.81 12.41
C ARG A 546 5.09 16.53 13.01
N LEU A 547 4.00 16.68 12.26
CA LEU A 547 2.77 17.28 12.77
C LEU A 547 2.07 16.39 13.80
N TRP A 548 2.11 15.07 13.64
CA TRP A 548 1.56 14.12 14.63
C TRP A 548 2.29 14.19 15.97
N ASP A 549 3.59 14.42 15.94
CA ASP A 549 4.40 14.62 17.15
C ASP A 549 4.13 16.00 17.80
N LYS A 550 3.85 17.01 16.99
CA LYS A 550 3.65 18.38 17.43
C LYS A 550 2.24 18.64 18.01
N TYR A 551 1.21 18.07 17.41
CA TYR A 551 -0.18 18.35 17.74
C TYR A 551 -0.91 17.08 18.21
N PRO A 552 -1.32 17.00 19.49
CA PRO A 552 -1.96 15.79 20.04
C PRO A 552 -3.24 15.34 19.33
N CYS A 553 -4.03 16.26 18.78
CA CYS A 553 -5.28 15.93 18.07
C CYS A 553 -5.06 15.32 16.67
N LEU A 554 -3.86 15.46 16.09
CA LEU A 554 -3.50 14.80 14.84
C LEU A 554 -2.97 13.40 15.16
N GLN A 555 -3.75 12.37 14.81
CA GLN A 555 -3.53 11.03 15.32
C GLN A 555 -3.22 10.01 14.20
N GLY A 556 -2.46 10.47 13.21
CA GLY A 556 -1.94 9.57 12.20
C GLY A 556 -2.80 9.47 10.95
N GLY A 557 -2.55 8.43 10.17
CA GLY A 557 -3.24 8.18 8.91
C GLY A 557 -2.85 6.86 8.25
N PHE A 558 -3.48 6.61 7.10
CA PHE A 558 -3.35 5.38 6.34
C PHE A 558 -2.87 5.71 4.93
N VAL A 559 -1.68 5.24 4.57
CA VAL A 559 -1.12 5.43 3.22
C VAL A 559 -2.02 4.75 2.19
N TRP A 560 -2.27 5.38 1.08
CA TRP A 560 -2.93 4.76 -0.08
C TRP A 560 -1.89 4.26 -1.08
N ASP A 561 -1.70 2.94 -1.35
CA ASP A 561 -2.24 1.83 -0.56
C ASP A 561 -1.15 0.77 -0.33
N TRP A 562 -1.51 -0.47 -0.01
CA TRP A 562 -0.57 -1.51 0.41
C TRP A 562 0.17 -2.18 -0.77
N VAL A 563 -0.55 -2.58 -1.82
CA VAL A 563 0.01 -3.36 -2.93
C VAL A 563 -0.53 -2.89 -4.28
N ASP A 564 0.32 -2.76 -5.29
CA ASP A 564 -0.13 -2.50 -6.66
C ASP A 564 -1.15 -3.54 -7.10
N GLN A 565 -2.35 -3.10 -7.47
CA GLN A 565 -3.39 -4.00 -7.97
C GLN A 565 -3.15 -4.32 -9.45
N SER A 566 -2.05 -5.02 -9.75
CA SER A 566 -1.68 -5.43 -11.10
C SER A 566 -1.80 -6.95 -11.27
N ILE A 567 -2.25 -7.39 -12.44
CA ILE A 567 -2.49 -8.82 -12.73
C ILE A 567 -1.27 -9.40 -13.44
N LEU A 568 -0.67 -10.46 -12.89
CA LEU A 568 0.40 -11.18 -13.58
C LEU A 568 -0.16 -11.96 -14.75
N THR A 569 0.29 -11.65 -15.95
CA THR A 569 -0.13 -12.29 -17.18
C THR A 569 1.04 -12.46 -18.15
N LYS A 570 0.76 -12.96 -19.36
CA LYS A 570 1.76 -13.18 -20.40
C LYS A 570 1.36 -12.44 -21.67
N ASP A 571 2.34 -11.86 -22.33
CA ASP A 571 2.16 -11.31 -23.67
C ASP A 571 2.02 -12.40 -24.74
N GLU A 572 1.85 -12.02 -25.98
CA GLU A 572 1.73 -12.91 -27.14
C GLU A 572 2.98 -13.79 -27.37
N ASN A 573 4.14 -13.39 -26.83
CA ASN A 573 5.39 -14.12 -26.91
C ASN A 573 5.62 -15.03 -25.69
N GLY A 574 4.69 -15.02 -24.72
CA GLY A 574 4.79 -15.79 -23.49
C GLY A 574 5.65 -15.14 -22.39
N LYS A 575 6.08 -13.87 -22.56
CA LYS A 575 6.81 -13.09 -21.55
C LYS A 575 5.83 -12.63 -20.46
N GLU A 576 6.15 -12.93 -19.22
CA GLU A 576 5.36 -12.51 -18.05
C GLU A 576 5.51 -11.00 -17.81
N TYR A 577 4.41 -10.35 -17.43
CA TYR A 577 4.38 -8.96 -17.02
C TYR A 577 3.19 -8.68 -16.10
N LEU A 578 3.27 -7.59 -15.34
CA LEU A 578 2.18 -7.09 -14.52
C LEU A 578 1.30 -6.17 -15.38
N ALA A 579 0.08 -6.61 -15.62
CA ALA A 579 -0.91 -5.92 -16.42
C ALA A 579 -1.76 -4.96 -15.57
N TYR A 580 -2.25 -3.90 -16.21
CA TYR A 580 -3.12 -2.91 -15.60
C TYR A 580 -4.34 -2.61 -16.49
N GLY A 581 -5.17 -1.65 -16.11
CA GLY A 581 -6.40 -1.33 -16.83
C GLY A 581 -6.18 -0.99 -18.30
N GLY A 582 -6.95 -1.62 -19.18
CA GLY A 582 -6.88 -1.52 -20.65
C GLY A 582 -6.10 -2.66 -21.31
N ASP A 583 -5.27 -3.40 -20.57
CA ASP A 583 -4.44 -4.46 -21.13
C ASP A 583 -5.24 -5.69 -21.59
N PHE A 584 -6.43 -5.87 -21.08
CA PHE A 584 -7.35 -6.95 -21.47
C PHE A 584 -8.33 -6.52 -22.57
N GLY A 585 -8.20 -5.28 -23.09
CA GLY A 585 -9.08 -4.71 -24.11
C GLY A 585 -10.44 -4.26 -23.60
N GLU A 586 -10.57 -4.10 -22.28
CA GLU A 586 -11.77 -3.61 -21.63
C GLU A 586 -11.98 -2.10 -21.86
N ASN A 587 -13.26 -1.67 -21.79
CA ASN A 587 -13.65 -0.28 -21.87
C ASN A 587 -14.97 -0.07 -21.12
N PRO A 588 -15.09 0.92 -20.21
CA PRO A 588 -14.08 1.89 -19.79
C PRO A 588 -12.96 1.27 -18.94
N HIS A 589 -11.81 1.97 -18.88
CA HIS A 589 -10.71 1.62 -17.97
C HIS A 589 -9.96 2.88 -17.53
N ASP A 590 -9.21 2.79 -16.43
CA ASP A 590 -8.42 3.90 -15.87
C ASP A 590 -6.90 3.63 -15.84
N GLY A 591 -6.44 2.71 -16.72
CA GLY A 591 -5.02 2.46 -16.97
C GLY A 591 -4.26 1.95 -15.75
N HIS A 592 -3.03 2.44 -15.59
CA HIS A 592 -2.14 2.06 -14.49
C HIS A 592 -2.45 2.78 -13.16
N PHE A 593 -3.60 3.44 -13.04
CA PHE A 593 -4.02 4.09 -11.79
C PHE A 593 -4.24 3.07 -10.65
N CYS A 594 -4.34 1.78 -10.97
CA CYS A 594 -4.35 0.69 -10.00
C CYS A 594 -2.98 0.39 -9.35
N GLY A 595 -1.90 1.06 -9.82
CA GLY A 595 -0.53 0.84 -9.32
C GLY A 595 -0.11 1.90 -8.31
N ASN A 596 -0.65 1.85 -7.11
CA ASN A 596 -0.43 2.82 -6.04
C ASN A 596 0.03 2.18 -4.71
N GLY A 597 0.62 0.98 -4.80
CA GLY A 597 1.06 0.21 -3.65
C GLY A 597 2.42 0.62 -3.07
N LEU A 598 2.57 0.44 -1.76
CA LEU A 598 3.86 0.43 -1.06
C LEU A 598 4.68 -0.82 -1.41
N LEU A 599 4.01 -1.87 -1.89
CA LEU A 599 4.62 -3.05 -2.50
C LEU A 599 4.25 -3.11 -3.99
N PHE A 600 5.14 -3.68 -4.81
CA PHE A 600 4.77 -4.08 -6.16
C PHE A 600 3.68 -5.17 -6.15
N GLY A 601 3.00 -5.39 -7.28
CA GLY A 601 1.94 -6.38 -7.38
C GLY A 601 2.36 -7.81 -7.03
N ASP A 602 3.63 -8.16 -7.24
CA ASP A 602 4.25 -9.42 -6.83
C ASP A 602 4.79 -9.41 -5.38
N ARG A 603 4.44 -8.38 -4.61
CA ARG A 603 4.83 -8.15 -3.21
C ARG A 603 6.31 -7.90 -2.95
N LYS A 604 7.10 -7.60 -3.97
CA LYS A 604 8.45 -7.06 -3.74
C LYS A 604 8.37 -5.69 -3.06
N VAL A 605 9.33 -5.46 -2.18
CA VAL A 605 9.46 -4.19 -1.43
C VAL A 605 9.85 -3.06 -2.39
N THR A 606 9.18 -1.93 -2.26
CA THR A 606 9.53 -0.71 -2.99
C THR A 606 10.39 0.22 -2.12
N PRO A 607 11.16 1.15 -2.71
CA PRO A 607 11.86 2.18 -1.96
C PRO A 607 10.93 3.05 -1.09
N LYS A 608 9.66 3.18 -1.48
CA LYS A 608 8.62 3.90 -0.73
C LYS A 608 8.36 3.27 0.63
N LEU A 609 8.28 1.93 0.70
CA LEU A 609 8.05 1.23 1.97
C LEU A 609 9.23 1.41 2.93
N CYS A 610 10.47 1.48 2.42
CA CYS A 610 11.65 1.77 3.24
C CYS A 610 11.54 3.16 3.89
N GLU A 611 11.11 4.17 3.13
CA GLU A 611 10.85 5.51 3.66
C GLU A 611 9.75 5.52 4.72
N ILE A 612 8.62 4.86 4.47
CA ILE A 612 7.51 4.76 5.43
C ILE A 612 7.96 4.03 6.70
N LYS A 613 8.72 2.94 6.59
CA LYS A 613 9.29 2.23 7.74
C LYS A 613 10.11 3.16 8.64
N LYS A 614 10.97 3.96 8.04
CA LYS A 614 11.79 4.95 8.76
C LYS A 614 10.93 5.98 9.47
N LEU A 615 9.96 6.54 8.77
CA LEU A 615 9.09 7.59 9.30
C LEU A 615 8.12 7.09 10.38
N TYR A 616 7.79 5.79 10.38
CA TYR A 616 6.90 5.16 11.34
C TYR A 616 7.62 4.58 12.57
N GLN A 617 8.93 4.70 12.67
CA GLN A 617 9.67 4.21 13.84
C GLN A 617 9.16 4.82 15.16
N ASN A 618 9.28 4.05 16.24
CA ASN A 618 8.81 4.44 17.57
C ASN A 618 9.93 4.92 18.50
N VAL A 619 11.06 5.34 17.94
CA VAL A 619 12.17 5.91 18.70
C VAL A 619 12.73 7.09 17.92
N ASP A 620 12.91 8.21 18.61
CA ASP A 620 13.63 9.36 18.06
C ASP A 620 15.06 9.37 18.66
N PHE A 621 16.03 9.57 17.78
CA PHE A 621 17.40 9.85 18.14
C PHE A 621 17.72 11.29 17.79
N ASN A 622 18.15 12.10 18.79
CA ASN A 622 18.49 13.50 18.60
C ASN A 622 19.93 13.76 19.05
N ALA A 623 20.79 14.17 18.14
CA ALA A 623 22.15 14.52 18.49
C ALA A 623 22.20 15.81 19.33
N ILE A 624 22.65 15.70 20.56
CA ILE A 624 23.02 16.85 21.40
C ILE A 624 24.42 17.31 20.98
N ASP A 625 25.33 16.37 20.80
CA ASP A 625 26.68 16.59 20.26
C ASP A 625 27.12 15.31 19.54
N ALA A 626 26.86 15.25 18.22
CA ALA A 626 27.20 14.07 17.42
C ALA A 626 28.71 13.77 17.43
N ALA A 627 29.54 14.79 17.41
CA ALA A 627 31.01 14.64 17.38
C ALA A 627 31.55 14.02 18.68
N ARG A 628 30.85 14.17 19.79
CA ARG A 628 31.19 13.58 21.08
C ARG A 628 30.43 12.30 21.38
N GLY A 629 29.46 11.91 20.51
CA GLY A 629 28.62 10.74 20.75
C GLY A 629 27.51 10.96 21.79
N VAL A 630 27.14 12.21 22.06
CA VAL A 630 26.08 12.54 23.02
C VAL A 630 24.74 12.62 22.31
N ILE A 631 23.90 11.60 22.52
CA ILE A 631 22.61 11.42 21.82
C ILE A 631 21.47 11.34 22.83
N GLU A 632 20.43 12.09 22.62
CA GLU A 632 19.15 11.92 23.33
C GLU A 632 18.33 10.86 22.60
N VAL A 633 17.88 9.83 23.33
CA VAL A 633 16.99 8.76 22.85
C VAL A 633 15.63 8.94 23.51
N LYS A 634 14.58 9.09 22.69
CA LYS A 634 13.19 9.23 23.16
C LYS A 634 12.37 8.02 22.73
N ASN A 635 11.73 7.38 23.71
CA ASN A 635 10.81 6.28 23.49
C ASN A 635 9.41 6.81 23.11
N LYS A 636 8.91 6.47 21.93
CA LYS A 636 7.57 6.81 21.40
C LYS A 636 6.61 5.60 21.38
N PHE A 637 7.05 4.44 21.83
CA PHE A 637 6.13 3.32 22.06
C PHE A 637 5.08 3.70 23.09
N MET A 638 3.89 3.09 22.96
CA MET A 638 2.81 3.32 23.92
C MET A 638 2.94 2.47 25.17
N PHE A 639 3.46 1.25 25.05
CA PHE A 639 3.52 0.25 26.11
C PHE A 639 4.89 -0.38 26.30
N THR A 640 5.72 -0.41 25.26
CA THR A 640 6.98 -1.17 25.23
C THR A 640 8.16 -0.36 25.79
N ASN A 641 8.90 -0.93 26.74
CA ASN A 641 10.15 -0.37 27.23
C ASN A 641 11.29 -0.67 26.24
N LEU A 642 12.22 0.26 26.05
CA LEU A 642 13.37 0.05 25.13
C LEU A 642 14.34 -1.07 25.60
N ASN A 643 14.24 -1.51 26.86
CA ASN A 643 15.03 -2.63 27.35
C ASN A 643 14.66 -3.98 26.71
N GLU A 644 13.57 -4.06 25.98
CA GLU A 644 13.20 -5.21 25.14
C GLU A 644 14.03 -5.32 23.86
N TYR A 645 14.73 -4.25 23.50
CA TYR A 645 15.59 -4.14 22.32
C TYR A 645 17.06 -3.97 22.72
N GLU A 646 17.94 -4.10 21.72
CA GLU A 646 19.36 -3.80 21.84
C GLU A 646 19.76 -2.71 20.85
N LEU A 647 20.36 -1.62 21.35
CA LEU A 647 20.90 -0.55 20.52
C LEU A 647 22.31 -0.94 20.06
N HIS A 648 22.48 -1.11 18.77
CA HIS A 648 23.77 -1.23 18.11
C HIS A 648 24.20 0.14 17.60
N TRP A 649 25.43 0.55 17.86
CA TRP A 649 26.00 1.75 17.29
C TRP A 649 27.32 1.44 16.59
N SER A 650 27.59 2.17 15.49
CA SER A 650 28.88 2.06 14.81
C SER A 650 29.33 3.39 14.23
N GLN A 651 30.65 3.58 14.18
CA GLN A 651 31.27 4.64 13.40
C GLN A 651 31.77 4.07 12.07
N SER A 652 31.41 4.73 10.99
CA SER A 652 31.81 4.36 9.62
C SER A 652 32.39 5.56 8.86
N SER A 653 33.17 5.28 7.83
CA SER A 653 33.69 6.23 6.86
C SER A 653 33.60 5.64 5.45
N ASP A 654 34.19 6.31 4.48
CA ASP A 654 34.43 5.79 3.13
C ASP A 654 35.23 4.47 3.09
N LYS A 655 35.93 4.14 4.20
CA LYS A 655 36.73 2.90 4.36
C LYS A 655 35.99 1.78 5.11
N GLY A 656 34.70 2.00 5.43
CA GLY A 656 33.87 1.07 6.17
C GLY A 656 33.77 1.38 7.65
N GLU A 657 33.24 0.41 8.42
CA GLU A 657 33.12 0.50 9.88
C GLU A 657 34.47 0.30 10.58
N PHE A 658 34.76 1.07 11.64
CA PHE A 658 35.99 1.01 12.38
C PHE A 658 35.84 1.06 13.93
N CYS A 659 34.66 1.34 14.43
CA CYS A 659 34.35 1.33 15.86
C CYS A 659 32.85 0.99 16.01
N SER A 660 32.54 0.15 16.98
CA SER A 660 31.12 -0.21 17.25
C SER A 660 30.93 -0.71 18.67
N GLY A 661 29.69 -0.77 19.11
CA GLY A 661 29.31 -1.29 20.41
C GLY A 661 27.80 -1.52 20.51
N THR A 662 27.38 -2.08 21.65
CA THR A 662 25.98 -2.35 21.94
C THR A 662 25.57 -1.83 23.31
N LEU A 663 24.32 -1.44 23.46
CA LEU A 663 23.72 -0.95 24.70
C LEU A 663 22.31 -1.50 24.86
N VAL A 664 21.93 -1.76 26.11
CA VAL A 664 20.51 -1.98 26.46
C VAL A 664 20.02 -0.73 27.20
N LEU A 665 18.92 -0.17 26.73
CA LEU A 665 18.38 1.08 27.26
C LEU A 665 17.11 0.80 28.06
N ASP A 666 17.09 1.17 29.35
CA ASP A 666 15.89 1.13 30.18
C ASP A 666 15.18 2.49 30.11
N VAL A 667 14.33 2.66 29.09
CA VAL A 667 13.58 3.89 28.82
C VAL A 667 12.12 3.51 28.66
N LYS A 668 11.28 3.92 29.60
CA LYS A 668 9.85 3.62 29.57
C LYS A 668 9.11 4.38 28.48
N PRO A 669 7.92 3.94 28.08
CA PRO A 669 7.07 4.65 27.12
C PRO A 669 6.91 6.13 27.46
N GLY A 670 7.15 6.99 26.46
CA GLY A 670 7.06 8.45 26.58
C GLY A 670 8.26 9.12 27.28
N GLU A 671 9.18 8.36 27.87
CA GLU A 671 10.40 8.89 28.52
C GLU A 671 11.54 9.09 27.52
N LYS A 672 12.60 9.75 27.98
CA LYS A 672 13.83 9.96 27.24
C LYS A 672 15.04 9.79 28.12
N THR A 673 16.16 9.45 27.52
CA THR A 673 17.47 9.36 28.16
C THR A 673 18.55 9.97 27.29
N VAL A 674 19.71 10.25 27.86
CA VAL A 674 20.90 10.69 27.10
C VAL A 674 21.96 9.62 27.24
N ILE A 675 22.49 9.18 26.11
CA ILE A 675 23.62 8.26 26.03
C ILE A 675 24.89 9.02 25.63
N ASP A 676 26.04 8.57 26.13
CA ASP A 676 27.37 9.11 25.81
C ASP A 676 28.20 7.95 25.27
N LEU A 677 28.49 7.96 23.98
CA LEU A 677 29.17 6.88 23.27
C LEU A 677 30.67 7.18 23.18
N GLU A 678 31.48 6.18 23.45
CA GLU A 678 32.96 6.30 23.35
C GLU A 678 33.38 6.26 21.88
N LEU A 679 33.37 7.40 21.20
CA LEU A 679 33.71 7.50 19.79
C LEU A 679 35.23 7.64 19.58
N SER A 680 35.72 7.02 18.51
CA SER A 680 37.07 7.23 17.99
C SER A 680 37.20 8.59 17.33
N ARG A 681 38.28 9.34 17.64
CA ARG A 681 38.52 10.65 17.03
C ARG A 681 39.17 10.47 15.66
N ILE A 682 38.44 10.83 14.61
CA ILE A 682 38.89 10.84 13.22
C ILE A 682 38.75 12.25 12.67
N LYS A 683 39.63 12.66 11.75
CA LYS A 683 39.65 13.98 11.12
C LYS A 683 38.89 14.01 9.78
N THR A 684 38.69 12.85 9.19
CA THR A 684 37.96 12.74 7.91
C THR A 684 36.46 12.63 8.16
N GLU A 685 35.64 12.80 7.11
CA GLU A 685 34.21 12.59 7.17
C GLU A 685 33.92 11.20 7.74
N CYS A 686 33.09 11.16 8.76
CA CYS A 686 32.66 9.91 9.37
C CYS A 686 31.26 10.04 9.97
N TYR A 687 30.61 8.91 10.12
CA TYR A 687 29.21 8.80 10.47
C TYR A 687 29.02 7.96 11.72
N LEU A 688 28.10 8.37 12.57
CA LEU A 688 27.59 7.57 13.68
C LEU A 688 26.27 6.95 13.22
N ASN A 689 26.23 5.63 13.13
CA ASN A 689 25.04 4.86 12.84
C ASN A 689 24.46 4.29 14.14
N LEU A 690 23.17 4.39 14.31
CA LEU A 690 22.40 3.83 15.42
C LEU A 690 21.34 2.90 14.88
N GLU A 691 21.24 1.68 15.42
CA GLU A 691 20.25 0.68 15.02
C GLU A 691 19.69 -0.01 16.25
N LEU A 692 18.40 0.19 16.51
CA LEU A 692 17.68 -0.52 17.58
C LEU A 692 17.13 -1.82 17.02
N LYS A 693 17.53 -2.96 17.60
CA LYS A 693 17.25 -4.30 17.07
C LYS A 693 16.47 -5.16 18.06
N THR A 694 15.63 -6.05 17.54
CA THR A 694 14.99 -7.10 18.32
C THR A 694 16.03 -8.08 18.87
N LYS A 695 15.90 -8.47 20.13
CA LYS A 695 16.79 -9.43 20.79
C LYS A 695 16.50 -10.88 20.45
N GLU A 696 15.22 -11.19 20.27
CA GLU A 696 14.71 -12.53 20.09
C GLU A 696 13.81 -12.62 18.86
N ASP A 697 13.55 -13.83 18.40
CA ASP A 697 12.54 -14.12 17.39
C ASP A 697 11.15 -13.82 17.98
N ASN A 698 10.26 -13.23 17.19
CA ASN A 698 8.87 -13.05 17.52
C ASN A 698 7.97 -13.55 16.37
N GLU A 699 6.67 -13.31 16.45
CA GLU A 699 5.67 -13.82 15.51
C GLU A 699 5.89 -13.35 14.08
N TYR A 700 6.51 -12.17 13.86
CA TYR A 700 6.66 -11.56 12.53
C TYR A 700 8.10 -11.33 12.08
N CYS A 701 9.09 -11.40 12.96
CA CYS A 701 10.50 -11.20 12.57
C CYS A 701 11.49 -12.05 13.39
N LYS A 702 12.69 -12.20 12.84
CA LYS A 702 13.82 -12.81 13.50
C LYS A 702 14.56 -11.81 14.38
N ALA A 703 15.32 -12.32 15.36
CA ALA A 703 16.27 -11.53 16.13
C ALA A 703 17.20 -10.74 15.21
N GLY A 704 17.51 -9.51 15.61
CA GLY A 704 18.32 -8.60 14.80
C GLY A 704 17.53 -7.74 13.82
N HIS A 705 16.20 -7.84 13.78
CA HIS A 705 15.39 -6.95 12.97
C HIS A 705 15.46 -5.51 13.48
N ILE A 706 15.77 -4.55 12.58
CA ILE A 706 15.86 -3.13 12.90
C ILE A 706 14.47 -2.53 13.00
N VAL A 707 14.13 -2.04 14.20
CA VAL A 707 12.86 -1.35 14.48
C VAL A 707 12.99 0.18 14.47
N ALA A 708 14.20 0.69 14.68
CA ALA A 708 14.50 2.13 14.55
C ALA A 708 15.96 2.31 14.20
N GLU A 709 16.27 3.34 13.44
CA GLU A 709 17.63 3.64 13.02
C GLU A 709 17.84 5.14 12.81
N GLU A 710 19.10 5.58 12.93
CA GLU A 710 19.50 6.95 12.62
C GLU A 710 20.95 7.01 12.20
N GLN A 711 21.30 8.02 11.42
CA GLN A 711 22.70 8.31 11.07
C GLN A 711 22.99 9.79 11.32
N PHE A 712 24.11 10.06 11.99
CA PHE A 712 24.61 11.41 12.20
C PHE A 712 25.98 11.60 11.55
N VAL A 713 26.17 12.74 10.88
CA VAL A 713 27.50 13.15 10.43
C VAL A 713 28.29 13.63 11.65
N ILE A 714 29.41 12.99 11.95
CA ILE A 714 30.27 13.34 13.10
C ILE A 714 31.20 14.49 12.74
N ASN A 715 31.84 14.39 11.59
CA ASN A 715 32.65 15.44 11.03
C ASN A 715 32.07 15.82 9.68
N GLU A 716 31.90 17.12 9.46
CA GLU A 716 31.49 17.61 8.15
C GLU A 716 32.53 17.25 7.10
N PHE A 717 32.07 16.96 5.91
CA PHE A 717 32.91 16.79 4.75
C PHE A 717 33.63 18.11 4.47
N GLU A 718 34.86 18.24 4.97
CA GLU A 718 35.75 19.30 4.51
C GLU A 718 36.06 19.05 3.03
N ASN A 719 35.55 19.89 2.19
CA ASN A 719 35.60 19.77 0.76
C ASN A 719 37.04 19.96 0.23
N THR A 720 37.84 18.94 0.43
CA THR A 720 39.15 18.82 -0.15
C THR A 720 39.13 17.73 -1.20
N TYR A 721 38.37 17.94 -2.31
CA TYR A 721 38.83 17.17 -3.43
C TYR A 721 40.16 17.80 -3.90
N ASP A 722 41.18 16.96 -3.90
CA ASP A 722 42.54 17.38 -4.26
C ASP A 722 42.48 18.02 -5.63
N GLU A 723 43.18 19.16 -5.81
CA GLU A 723 43.40 19.68 -7.14
C GLU A 723 43.93 18.59 -8.04
N LEU A 724 43.54 18.59 -9.31
CA LEU A 724 44.03 17.61 -10.26
C LEU A 724 45.56 17.68 -10.30
N GLU A 725 46.21 16.54 -10.13
CA GLU A 725 47.65 16.45 -10.20
C GLU A 725 48.17 16.95 -11.56
N VAL A 726 49.24 17.69 -11.51
CA VAL A 726 49.89 18.26 -12.70
C VAL A 726 51.20 17.50 -12.96
N ASP A 727 51.18 16.57 -13.91
CA ASP A 727 52.25 15.62 -14.11
C ASP A 727 52.96 15.87 -15.47
N GLN A 728 52.28 15.62 -16.58
CA GLN A 728 52.85 15.64 -17.91
C GLN A 728 52.42 16.89 -18.69
N PRO A 729 53.26 17.36 -19.64
CA PRO A 729 52.88 18.42 -20.59
C PRO A 729 51.71 18.01 -21.45
N LEU A 730 50.88 18.99 -21.76
CA LEU A 730 49.73 18.86 -22.65
C LEU A 730 50.00 19.61 -23.98
N ILE A 731 49.63 19.00 -25.09
CA ILE A 731 49.63 19.62 -26.41
C ILE A 731 48.21 20.10 -26.71
N VAL A 732 48.08 21.36 -27.03
CA VAL A 732 46.83 21.93 -27.54
C VAL A 732 46.88 21.99 -29.06
N ASP A 733 46.03 21.17 -29.70
CA ASP A 733 45.83 21.15 -31.14
C ASP A 733 44.51 21.88 -31.49
N ASP A 734 44.59 23.11 -31.88
CA ASP A 734 43.46 23.97 -32.22
C ASP A 734 43.29 24.11 -33.72
N THR A 735 42.28 23.45 -34.25
CA THR A 735 41.95 23.45 -35.68
C THR A 735 40.57 24.02 -35.94
N TYR A 736 40.24 24.31 -37.18
CA TYR A 736 38.89 24.74 -37.56
C TYR A 736 37.80 23.74 -37.16
N GLY A 737 38.13 22.44 -37.10
CA GLY A 737 37.16 21.38 -36.85
C GLY A 737 37.11 20.90 -35.40
N SER A 738 38.16 21.11 -34.59
CA SER A 738 38.25 20.62 -33.22
C SER A 738 39.29 21.32 -32.39
N LEU A 739 39.07 21.46 -31.12
CA LEU A 739 40.07 21.77 -30.10
C LEU A 739 40.38 20.47 -29.36
N ARG A 740 41.65 20.07 -29.33
CA ARG A 740 42.11 18.87 -28.61
C ARG A 740 43.14 19.24 -27.57
N VAL A 741 43.05 18.57 -26.43
CA VAL A 741 44.06 18.63 -25.38
C VAL A 741 44.60 17.22 -25.23
N ILE A 742 45.88 17.03 -25.47
CA ILE A 742 46.51 15.73 -25.70
C ILE A 742 47.71 15.57 -24.77
N SER A 743 47.83 14.43 -24.07
CA SER A 743 49.06 13.91 -23.48
C SER A 743 49.36 12.53 -24.04
N ASP A 744 50.36 11.82 -23.51
CA ASP A 744 50.69 10.47 -23.97
C ASP A 744 49.51 9.49 -23.83
N ASP A 745 48.73 9.62 -22.75
CA ASP A 745 47.62 8.69 -22.44
C ASP A 745 46.23 9.31 -22.60
N VAL A 746 46.13 10.64 -22.69
CA VAL A 746 44.84 11.34 -22.65
C VAL A 746 44.62 12.18 -23.89
N ASN A 747 43.40 12.13 -24.44
CA ASN A 747 42.98 12.98 -25.54
C ASN A 747 41.53 13.46 -25.27
N VAL A 748 41.41 14.71 -24.86
CA VAL A 748 40.12 15.39 -24.68
C VAL A 748 39.84 16.23 -25.92
N ARG A 749 38.72 15.99 -26.59
CA ARG A 749 38.32 16.63 -27.82
C ARG A 749 37.01 17.38 -27.69
N PHE A 750 37.02 18.63 -28.10
CA PHE A 750 35.85 19.48 -28.32
C PHE A 750 35.62 19.64 -29.85
N GLU A 751 34.38 19.44 -30.28
CA GLU A 751 33.95 19.66 -31.64
C GLU A 751 33.69 21.16 -31.83
N ARG A 752 34.15 21.76 -32.94
CA ARG A 752 34.06 23.20 -33.20
C ARG A 752 33.14 23.59 -34.36
N ARG A 753 32.76 22.64 -35.23
CA ARG A 753 32.04 22.99 -36.47
C ARG A 753 30.56 23.34 -36.24
N GLU A 754 29.89 22.59 -35.43
CA GLU A 754 28.43 22.68 -35.28
C GLU A 754 27.98 23.05 -33.85
N ARG A 755 28.59 22.49 -32.81
CA ARG A 755 28.09 22.60 -31.46
C ARG A 755 29.05 23.13 -30.41
N ASN A 756 30.36 23.19 -30.67
CA ASN A 756 31.40 23.62 -29.71
C ASN A 756 31.35 22.91 -28.34
N GLN A 757 31.02 21.62 -28.28
CA GLN A 757 30.82 20.86 -27.05
C GLN A 757 31.90 19.79 -26.85
N LEU A 758 32.04 19.31 -25.62
CA LEU A 758 32.89 18.16 -25.26
C LEU A 758 32.36 16.93 -26.00
N TYR A 759 33.16 16.36 -26.86
CA TYR A 759 32.77 15.33 -27.82
C TYR A 759 33.36 13.97 -27.52
N SER A 760 34.58 13.90 -26.99
CA SER A 760 35.32 12.66 -26.77
C SER A 760 36.30 12.80 -25.61
N ILE A 761 36.41 11.77 -24.83
CA ILE A 761 37.45 11.59 -23.80
C ILE A 761 38.08 10.21 -24.02
N LYS A 762 39.37 10.21 -24.43
CA LYS A 762 40.13 8.96 -24.55
C LYS A 762 41.20 8.88 -23.51
N VAL A 763 41.27 7.72 -22.85
CA VAL A 763 42.29 7.39 -21.83
C VAL A 763 42.94 6.06 -22.20
N GLY A 764 44.27 6.01 -22.31
CA GLY A 764 44.99 4.83 -22.76
C GLY A 764 44.59 4.36 -24.16
N GLY A 765 44.12 5.30 -25.01
CA GLY A 765 43.62 5.01 -26.37
C GLY A 765 42.13 4.57 -26.43
N GLU A 766 41.50 4.27 -25.29
CA GLU A 766 40.11 3.83 -25.20
C GLU A 766 39.14 5.02 -25.09
N GLU A 767 38.06 5.01 -25.85
CA GLU A 767 37.00 6.01 -25.76
C GLU A 767 36.06 5.76 -24.59
N LEU A 768 35.85 6.76 -23.75
CA LEU A 768 34.94 6.68 -22.59
C LEU A 768 33.50 7.07 -22.96
N LEU A 769 33.31 7.96 -23.94
CA LEU A 769 32.01 8.51 -24.29
C LEU A 769 31.43 7.86 -25.56
N SER A 770 30.18 7.43 -25.50
CA SER A 770 29.43 7.00 -26.70
C SER A 770 28.75 8.15 -27.43
N ALA A 771 28.57 9.29 -26.78
CA ALA A 771 27.98 10.51 -27.32
C ALA A 771 28.57 11.75 -26.61
N PRO A 772 28.49 12.94 -27.22
CA PRO A 772 28.93 14.18 -26.60
C PRO A 772 28.23 14.46 -25.26
N MET A 773 28.95 15.13 -24.33
CA MET A 773 28.36 15.64 -23.09
C MET A 773 27.24 16.63 -23.43
N ARG A 774 26.12 16.53 -22.69
CA ARG A 774 24.94 17.37 -22.94
C ARG A 774 24.45 18.03 -21.64
N LEU A 775 23.86 19.23 -21.77
CA LEU A 775 23.01 19.77 -20.72
C LEU A 775 21.67 19.07 -20.77
N ASN A 776 21.14 18.74 -19.60
CA ASN A 776 19.84 18.14 -19.46
C ASN A 776 19.01 18.86 -18.39
N PHE A 777 17.76 19.15 -18.71
CA PHE A 777 16.79 19.85 -17.85
C PHE A 777 15.53 19.02 -17.61
N TRP A 778 15.54 17.76 -18.00
CA TRP A 778 14.38 16.88 -18.03
C TRP A 778 14.66 15.55 -17.38
N ARG A 779 13.64 15.02 -16.69
CA ARG A 779 13.57 13.63 -16.22
C ARG A 779 12.39 12.92 -16.87
N ALA A 780 12.37 11.59 -16.90
CA ALA A 780 11.19 10.85 -17.28
C ALA A 780 10.05 11.16 -16.29
N LEU A 781 8.88 11.55 -16.81
CA LEU A 781 7.77 12.00 -15.97
C LEU A 781 7.35 10.89 -14.99
N THR A 782 7.32 11.21 -13.70
CA THR A 782 6.65 10.39 -12.70
C THR A 782 5.13 10.46 -12.86
N ASP A 783 4.38 9.59 -12.18
CA ASP A 783 2.91 9.66 -12.21
C ASP A 783 2.40 10.98 -11.59
N ASN A 784 3.07 11.48 -10.56
CA ASN A 784 2.78 12.80 -9.99
C ASN A 784 3.08 13.94 -10.97
N ASP A 785 4.18 13.86 -11.73
CA ASP A 785 4.45 14.83 -12.80
C ASP A 785 3.36 14.82 -13.88
N ARG A 786 2.84 13.64 -14.24
CA ARG A 786 1.71 13.51 -15.19
C ARG A 786 0.42 14.11 -14.62
N GLY A 787 0.11 13.82 -13.36
CA GLY A 787 -1.04 14.39 -12.66
C GLY A 787 -1.03 15.92 -12.61
N THR A 788 0.13 16.52 -12.42
CA THR A 788 0.31 17.99 -12.46
C THR A 788 0.39 18.56 -13.87
N ARG A 789 0.28 17.73 -14.92
CA ARG A 789 0.46 18.09 -16.32
C ARG A 789 1.85 18.69 -16.60
N ALA A 790 2.89 18.24 -15.92
CA ALA A 790 4.25 18.74 -16.09
C ALA A 790 4.71 18.63 -17.55
N GLY A 791 4.31 17.59 -18.28
CA GLY A 791 4.63 17.40 -19.70
C GLY A 791 4.28 18.58 -20.59
N SER A 792 3.19 19.28 -20.34
CA SER A 792 2.81 20.51 -21.06
C SER A 792 3.29 21.77 -20.34
N ARG A 793 3.16 21.84 -19.03
CA ARG A 793 3.50 23.01 -18.23
C ARG A 793 5.00 23.31 -18.20
N LEU A 794 5.83 22.29 -18.17
CA LEU A 794 7.30 22.38 -18.11
C LEU A 794 7.99 21.96 -19.42
N GLY A 795 7.23 21.74 -20.50
CA GLY A 795 7.73 21.22 -21.77
C GLY A 795 8.84 22.05 -22.41
N CYS A 796 8.92 23.36 -22.09
CA CYS A 796 10.03 24.22 -22.54
C CYS A 796 11.40 23.69 -22.08
N TRP A 797 11.48 23.01 -20.94
CA TRP A 797 12.72 22.42 -20.43
C TRP A 797 13.07 21.10 -21.11
N ARG A 798 12.07 20.28 -21.45
CA ARG A 798 12.26 19.07 -22.24
C ARG A 798 12.88 19.37 -23.60
N ASP A 799 12.40 20.43 -24.23
CA ASP A 799 12.81 20.82 -25.59
C ASP A 799 14.08 21.68 -25.59
N ALA A 800 14.48 22.26 -24.45
CA ALA A 800 15.66 23.08 -24.27
C ALA A 800 16.94 22.27 -24.06
N GLY A 801 16.85 21.05 -23.55
CA GLY A 801 17.99 20.15 -23.37
C GLY A 801 18.61 19.73 -24.71
N ASP A 802 19.83 19.22 -24.66
CA ASP A 802 20.60 18.78 -25.81
C ASP A 802 20.12 17.41 -26.33
N THR A 803 18.86 17.32 -26.73
CA THR A 803 18.22 16.06 -27.15
C THR A 803 18.54 15.76 -28.61
N PRO A 804 19.04 14.55 -28.96
CA PRO A 804 19.32 14.18 -30.35
C PRO A 804 18.07 14.31 -31.24
N GLY A 805 18.23 14.95 -32.40
CA GLY A 805 17.20 15.06 -33.45
C GLY A 805 16.19 16.20 -33.28
N ILE A 806 16.33 17.09 -32.29
CA ILE A 806 15.53 18.32 -32.16
C ILE A 806 16.31 19.51 -32.66
N PHE A 807 15.70 20.34 -33.52
CA PHE A 807 16.35 21.43 -34.24
C PHE A 807 16.74 22.67 -33.41
N ASN A 808 16.32 22.77 -32.15
CA ASN A 808 16.59 23.91 -31.27
C ASN A 808 17.41 23.49 -30.06
N ASN A 809 18.57 22.97 -30.31
CA ASN A 809 19.45 22.50 -29.24
C ASN A 809 20.24 23.65 -28.60
N THR A 810 20.69 23.41 -27.36
CA THR A 810 21.67 24.26 -26.67
C THR A 810 22.84 24.62 -27.60
N LYS A 811 23.11 25.91 -27.71
CA LYS A 811 24.21 26.43 -28.53
C LYS A 811 25.44 26.63 -27.67
N TRP A 812 26.38 25.74 -27.75
CA TRP A 812 27.64 25.83 -27.02
C TRP A 812 28.62 26.82 -27.72
N SER A 813 29.48 27.43 -26.90
CA SER A 813 30.59 28.27 -27.35
C SER A 813 31.87 27.98 -26.57
N ILE A 814 32.99 27.98 -27.22
CA ILE A 814 34.31 28.02 -26.59
C ILE A 814 34.83 29.43 -26.84
N ASN A 815 34.99 30.19 -25.75
CA ASN A 815 35.38 31.59 -25.83
C ASN A 815 36.89 31.76 -25.89
N ASN A 816 37.63 31.00 -25.08
CA ASN A 816 39.09 31.11 -24.96
C ASN A 816 39.66 29.86 -24.30
N TYR A 817 40.99 29.68 -24.49
CA TYR A 817 41.74 28.75 -23.64
C TYR A 817 43.08 29.37 -23.20
N LYS A 818 43.61 28.87 -22.08
CA LYS A 818 44.89 29.26 -21.49
C LYS A 818 45.71 28.03 -21.16
N VAL A 819 46.99 28.08 -21.43
CA VAL A 819 47.97 27.04 -21.07
C VAL A 819 48.81 27.56 -19.90
N LEU A 820 48.86 26.84 -18.83
CA LEU A 820 49.47 27.22 -17.57
C LEU A 820 50.44 26.13 -17.09
N GLU A 821 51.22 26.40 -16.07
CA GLU A 821 52.10 25.46 -15.40
C GLU A 821 53.05 24.73 -16.36
N ASP A 822 53.79 25.51 -17.13
CA ASP A 822 54.75 25.01 -18.15
C ASP A 822 54.13 24.00 -19.12
N GLY A 823 52.92 24.24 -19.51
CA GLY A 823 52.22 23.39 -20.49
C GLY A 823 51.44 22.22 -19.89
N LYS A 824 51.37 22.04 -18.57
CA LYS A 824 50.78 20.88 -17.93
C LYS A 824 49.29 21.04 -17.52
N LYS A 825 48.79 22.27 -17.63
CA LYS A 825 47.40 22.60 -17.28
C LYS A 825 46.76 23.46 -18.38
N VAL A 826 45.62 23.05 -18.88
CA VAL A 826 44.85 23.79 -19.87
C VAL A 826 43.49 24.18 -19.29
N ILE A 827 43.19 25.46 -19.31
CA ILE A 827 41.88 25.99 -18.90
C ILE A 827 41.14 26.45 -20.17
N ILE A 828 39.96 25.89 -20.39
CA ILE A 828 39.05 26.27 -21.48
C ILE A 828 37.84 26.94 -20.87
N THR A 829 37.53 28.16 -21.35
CA THR A 829 36.31 28.87 -20.92
C THR A 829 35.30 28.89 -22.05
N GLY A 830 34.10 28.57 -21.77
CA GLY A 830 33.01 28.51 -22.71
C GLY A 830 31.65 28.83 -22.05
N GLY A 831 30.61 28.62 -22.79
CA GLY A 831 29.24 28.79 -22.32
C GLY A 831 28.26 28.14 -23.26
N ALA A 832 27.00 28.22 -22.87
CA ALA A 832 25.90 27.72 -23.67
C ALA A 832 24.72 28.70 -23.62
N THR A 833 24.06 28.88 -24.76
CA THR A 833 22.73 29.46 -24.83
C THR A 833 21.72 28.35 -24.91
N VAL A 834 20.87 28.26 -23.87
CA VAL A 834 19.82 27.28 -23.79
C VAL A 834 18.57 27.83 -24.45
N CYS A 835 18.02 27.09 -25.41
CA CYS A 835 16.95 27.55 -26.30
C CYS A 835 15.55 27.57 -25.62
N THR A 836 15.45 28.10 -24.40
CA THR A 836 14.19 28.50 -23.78
C THR A 836 13.68 29.83 -24.37
N GLN A 837 12.46 30.19 -24.08
CA GLN A 837 11.90 31.49 -24.44
C GLN A 837 11.31 32.20 -23.22
N PRO A 838 11.97 33.19 -22.65
CA PRO A 838 13.29 33.78 -23.05
C PRO A 838 14.46 32.80 -22.95
N GLU A 839 15.56 33.10 -23.63
CA GLU A 839 16.78 32.27 -23.60
C GLU A 839 17.42 32.26 -22.21
N SER A 840 17.78 31.08 -21.72
CA SER A 840 18.61 30.88 -20.54
C SER A 840 20.08 30.73 -20.90
N LYS A 841 21.01 30.85 -19.97
CA LYS A 841 22.45 30.82 -20.24
C LYS A 841 23.19 29.90 -19.29
N ALA A 842 24.27 29.29 -19.77
CA ALA A 842 25.24 28.60 -18.94
C ALA A 842 26.65 29.12 -19.20
N GLN A 843 27.48 29.07 -18.16
CA GLN A 843 28.95 29.26 -18.29
C GLN A 843 29.60 27.94 -17.88
N VAL A 844 30.68 27.59 -18.57
CA VAL A 844 31.44 26.38 -18.25
C VAL A 844 32.93 26.65 -18.32
N ILE A 845 33.63 26.11 -17.32
CA ILE A 845 35.11 26.16 -17.28
C ILE A 845 35.56 24.69 -17.21
N TYR A 846 36.43 24.34 -18.16
CA TYR A 846 37.12 23.06 -18.14
C TYR A 846 38.57 23.29 -17.74
N THR A 847 39.03 22.57 -16.69
CA THR A 847 40.43 22.55 -16.30
C THR A 847 40.97 21.15 -16.56
N ILE A 848 41.93 21.01 -17.48
CA ILE A 848 42.42 19.73 -17.98
C ILE A 848 43.88 19.56 -17.63
N THR A 849 44.22 18.40 -17.06
CA THR A 849 45.57 17.88 -16.80
C THR A 849 45.72 16.49 -17.41
N SER A 850 46.91 15.90 -17.36
CA SER A 850 47.11 14.50 -17.76
C SER A 850 46.42 13.48 -16.82
N LYS A 851 45.90 13.88 -15.64
CA LYS A 851 45.29 13.03 -14.61
C LYS A 851 43.76 13.20 -14.51
N GLY A 852 43.22 14.17 -15.26
CA GLY A 852 41.76 14.39 -15.21
C GLY A 852 41.30 15.68 -15.82
N MET A 853 40.00 15.88 -15.74
CA MET A 853 39.32 17.08 -16.17
C MET A 853 38.33 17.54 -15.11
N GLU A 854 38.50 18.79 -14.66
CA GLU A 854 37.49 19.46 -13.84
C GLU A 854 36.51 20.22 -14.74
N VAL A 855 35.23 20.15 -14.39
CA VAL A 855 34.14 20.90 -15.03
C VAL A 855 33.47 21.76 -13.99
N ASP A 856 33.46 23.09 -14.15
CA ASP A 856 32.70 24.03 -13.34
C ASP A 856 31.59 24.64 -14.22
N LEU A 857 30.37 24.18 -14.04
CA LEU A 857 29.19 24.60 -14.79
C LEU A 857 28.31 25.50 -13.91
N GLN A 858 27.95 26.66 -14.40
CA GLN A 858 27.01 27.58 -13.81
C GLN A 858 25.85 27.84 -14.78
N PHE A 859 24.63 27.53 -14.34
CA PHE A 859 23.41 27.70 -15.13
C PHE A 859 22.57 28.85 -14.59
N TYR A 860 22.18 29.76 -15.48
CA TYR A 860 21.41 30.97 -15.22
C TYR A 860 20.09 30.88 -16.00
N PRO A 861 19.03 30.31 -15.41
CA PRO A 861 17.71 30.31 -16.02
C PRO A 861 17.14 31.71 -16.09
N ASP A 862 16.28 31.98 -17.08
CA ASP A 862 15.49 33.22 -17.09
C ASP A 862 14.38 33.10 -16.05
N ALA A 863 14.28 34.10 -15.18
CA ALA A 863 13.38 34.07 -14.00
C ALA A 863 11.88 34.07 -14.35
N SER A 864 11.50 34.33 -15.60
CA SER A 864 10.11 34.30 -16.06
C SER A 864 9.64 32.88 -16.47
N LEU A 865 10.55 31.92 -16.55
CA LEU A 865 10.24 30.55 -16.90
C LEU A 865 9.68 29.76 -15.71
N PRO A 866 8.94 28.68 -15.98
CA PRO A 866 8.47 27.81 -14.92
C PRO A 866 9.64 27.06 -14.24
N GLU A 867 9.36 26.42 -13.09
CA GLU A 867 10.33 25.59 -12.36
C GLU A 867 10.94 24.51 -13.26
N ILE A 868 12.16 24.06 -12.92
CA ILE A 868 12.96 23.17 -13.74
C ILE A 868 12.89 21.74 -13.17
N PRO A 869 12.51 20.72 -13.94
CA PRO A 869 12.50 19.34 -13.45
C PRO A 869 13.85 18.86 -12.95
N GLU A 870 14.92 19.14 -13.69
CA GLU A 870 16.27 18.73 -13.35
C GLU A 870 17.28 19.72 -13.95
N VAL A 871 18.41 19.94 -13.28
CA VAL A 871 19.58 20.65 -13.82
C VAL A 871 20.76 19.71 -13.73
N SER A 872 21.22 19.20 -14.89
CA SER A 872 22.26 18.18 -14.93
C SER A 872 23.12 18.26 -16.19
N VAL A 873 24.24 17.54 -16.17
CA VAL A 873 24.96 17.11 -17.37
C VAL A 873 24.76 15.61 -17.58
N LEU A 874 24.62 15.21 -18.83
CA LEU A 874 24.35 13.84 -19.22
C LEU A 874 25.51 13.32 -20.06
N PHE A 875 26.01 12.14 -19.67
CA PHE A 875 26.99 11.36 -20.42
C PHE A 875 26.34 10.06 -20.90
N GLU A 876 26.64 9.65 -22.12
CA GLU A 876 26.40 8.30 -22.60
C GLU A 876 27.73 7.56 -22.67
N LEU A 877 27.83 6.47 -21.93
CA LEU A 877 28.98 5.56 -21.91
C LEU A 877 28.64 4.28 -22.67
N PRO A 878 29.64 3.52 -23.16
CA PRO A 878 29.41 2.17 -23.64
C PRO A 878 28.65 1.29 -22.62
N LYS A 879 27.84 0.36 -23.10
CA LYS A 879 26.97 -0.46 -22.25
C LYS A 879 27.69 -1.39 -21.27
N ASP A 880 28.98 -1.59 -21.45
CA ASP A 880 29.80 -2.42 -20.58
C ASP A 880 30.21 -1.72 -19.26
N PHE A 881 29.89 -0.44 -19.09
CA PHE A 881 29.98 0.25 -17.80
C PHE A 881 28.80 -0.15 -16.92
N GLU A 882 28.91 -1.30 -16.27
CA GLU A 882 27.83 -1.93 -15.49
C GLU A 882 28.08 -1.89 -14.00
N ASN A 883 29.33 -1.96 -13.54
CA ASN A 883 29.64 -1.99 -12.10
C ASN A 883 29.85 -0.58 -11.58
N LEU A 884 29.08 -0.21 -10.57
CA LEU A 884 29.10 1.10 -9.93
C LEU A 884 29.52 1.01 -8.47
N THR A 885 30.50 1.82 -8.08
CA THR A 885 30.82 2.11 -6.68
C THR A 885 30.57 3.60 -6.45
N TYR A 886 29.84 3.96 -5.39
CA TYR A 886 29.61 5.37 -5.04
C TYR A 886 29.61 5.58 -3.55
N LEU A 887 30.04 6.77 -3.10
CA LEU A 887 29.88 7.29 -1.75
C LEU A 887 28.76 8.33 -1.77
N GLY A 888 27.65 8.05 -1.12
CA GLY A 888 26.48 8.93 -1.11
C GLY A 888 25.32 8.29 -0.35
N ASN A 889 24.13 8.87 -0.47
CA ASN A 889 22.92 8.34 0.13
C ASN A 889 22.43 7.08 -0.61
N GLY A 890 22.12 6.03 0.15
CA GLY A 890 21.67 4.74 -0.35
C GLY A 890 21.19 3.83 0.78
N PRO A 891 21.05 2.50 0.53
CA PRO A 891 21.22 1.83 -0.77
C PRO A 891 20.07 2.07 -1.77
N GLU A 892 18.85 2.37 -1.26
CA GLU A 892 17.68 2.58 -2.09
C GLU A 892 17.71 3.94 -2.82
N GLU A 893 16.92 4.05 -3.89
CA GLU A 893 16.76 5.35 -4.56
C GLU A 893 16.21 6.39 -3.59
N ASN A 894 16.67 7.60 -3.74
CA ASN A 894 16.25 8.69 -2.89
C ASN A 894 16.25 10.02 -3.65
N TYR A 895 15.35 10.90 -3.22
CA TYR A 895 15.11 12.23 -3.79
C TYR A 895 15.08 13.26 -2.69
N ILE A 896 15.25 14.52 -3.01
CA ILE A 896 15.35 15.59 -2.01
C ILE A 896 14.14 15.72 -1.07
N ASP A 897 12.98 15.17 -1.45
CA ASP A 897 11.75 15.11 -0.66
C ASP A 897 11.43 13.70 -0.13
N ARG A 898 12.29 12.70 -0.43
CA ARG A 898 12.18 11.31 0.03
C ARG A 898 13.58 10.74 0.25
N CYS A 899 14.17 11.01 1.38
CA CYS A 899 15.54 10.58 1.71
C CYS A 899 15.77 10.27 3.20
N ASN A 900 14.71 10.16 4.00
CA ASN A 900 14.85 9.93 5.44
C ASN A 900 15.38 8.53 5.76
N ALA A 901 15.06 7.54 4.92
CA ALA A 901 15.59 6.17 5.07
C ALA A 901 17.01 6.00 4.52
N ALA A 902 17.50 6.95 3.73
CA ALA A 902 18.80 6.85 3.11
C ALA A 902 19.94 7.14 4.10
N LYS A 903 21.03 6.39 4.00
CA LYS A 903 22.26 6.59 4.80
C LYS A 903 23.41 6.86 3.87
N ILE A 904 24.32 7.74 4.29
CA ILE A 904 25.58 7.96 3.57
C ILE A 904 26.48 6.76 3.82
N GLY A 905 26.94 6.16 2.74
CA GLY A 905 27.80 4.97 2.79
C GLY A 905 28.51 4.73 1.47
N LEU A 906 29.48 3.82 1.50
CA LEU A 906 30.13 3.31 0.30
C LEU A 906 29.35 2.11 -0.22
N TYR A 907 28.73 2.27 -1.38
CA TYR A 907 27.89 1.25 -2.00
C TYR A 907 28.53 0.70 -3.27
N ASN A 908 28.46 -0.62 -3.42
CA ASN A 908 28.85 -1.34 -4.62
C ASN A 908 27.59 -2.01 -5.20
N THR A 909 27.29 -1.73 -6.45
CA THR A 909 26.07 -2.19 -7.11
C THR A 909 26.28 -2.32 -8.60
N THR A 910 25.26 -2.76 -9.32
CA THR A 910 25.22 -2.73 -10.79
C THR A 910 24.24 -1.68 -11.28
N VAL A 911 24.39 -1.24 -12.53
CA VAL A 911 23.46 -0.29 -13.17
C VAL A 911 22.05 -0.90 -13.26
N ASN A 912 21.97 -2.20 -13.52
CA ASN A 912 20.71 -2.91 -13.56
C ASN A 912 20.01 -2.95 -12.19
N ASP A 913 20.75 -3.10 -11.08
CA ASP A 913 20.20 -3.11 -9.72
C ASP A 913 19.70 -1.74 -9.25
N LEU A 914 20.11 -0.67 -9.93
CA LEU A 914 19.58 0.67 -9.65
C LEU A 914 18.20 0.93 -10.26
N TRP A 915 17.80 0.12 -11.24
CA TRP A 915 16.52 0.24 -11.90
C TRP A 915 15.39 -0.22 -11.00
N VAL A 916 14.32 0.57 -10.92
CA VAL A 916 13.12 0.24 -10.14
C VAL A 916 11.96 -0.02 -11.08
N ASP A 917 11.40 -1.22 -11.03
CA ASP A 917 10.36 -1.72 -11.93
C ASP A 917 8.96 -1.16 -11.60
N TYR A 918 8.82 0.17 -11.52
CA TYR A 918 7.50 0.79 -11.37
C TYR A 918 6.56 0.31 -12.47
N LEU A 919 5.28 0.10 -12.13
CA LEU A 919 4.27 -0.52 -13.01
C LEU A 919 4.25 0.13 -14.41
N LYS A 920 4.31 1.46 -14.48
CA LYS A 920 4.62 2.21 -15.69
C LYS A 920 6.05 2.76 -15.58
N PRO A 921 6.93 2.51 -16.58
CA PRO A 921 8.28 3.09 -16.61
C PRO A 921 8.27 4.61 -16.44
N GLN A 922 9.11 5.10 -15.54
CA GLN A 922 9.20 6.50 -15.15
C GLN A 922 10.57 6.79 -14.54
N GLU A 923 10.83 8.03 -14.12
CA GLU A 923 12.05 8.39 -13.39
C GLU A 923 12.25 7.48 -12.19
N CYS A 924 13.44 6.90 -12.06
CA CYS A 924 13.84 6.06 -10.95
C CYS A 924 15.37 6.02 -10.78
N GLY A 925 15.84 5.47 -9.68
CA GLY A 925 17.27 5.16 -9.47
C GLY A 925 18.13 6.33 -9.04
N ASN A 926 17.60 7.50 -8.71
CA ASN A 926 18.38 8.64 -8.22
C ASN A 926 19.05 8.40 -6.87
N ARG A 927 20.23 8.99 -6.66
CA ARG A 927 20.99 9.01 -5.40
C ARG A 927 21.37 10.45 -5.07
N THR A 928 21.02 10.93 -3.89
CA THR A 928 21.40 12.26 -3.40
C THR A 928 22.71 12.22 -2.63
N GLY A 929 23.32 13.37 -2.40
CA GLY A 929 24.48 13.49 -1.54
C GLY A 929 25.71 12.69 -1.99
N VAL A 930 25.89 12.48 -3.28
CA VAL A 930 27.01 11.70 -3.83
C VAL A 930 28.28 12.55 -3.86
N ARG A 931 29.34 12.05 -3.20
CA ARG A 931 30.67 12.67 -3.16
C ARG A 931 31.50 12.24 -4.35
N TYR A 932 31.52 10.94 -4.62
CA TYR A 932 32.15 10.36 -5.79
C TYR A 932 31.44 9.11 -6.27
N ALA A 933 31.67 8.80 -7.54
CA ALA A 933 31.18 7.57 -8.15
C ALA A 933 32.18 7.06 -9.18
N THR A 934 32.33 5.75 -9.28
CA THR A 934 33.21 5.07 -10.22
C THR A 934 32.44 3.98 -10.94
N LEU A 935 32.36 4.09 -12.24
CA LEU A 935 31.81 3.09 -13.15
C LEU A 935 32.95 2.31 -13.80
N VAL A 936 32.87 0.99 -13.77
CA VAL A 936 33.88 0.10 -14.32
C VAL A 936 33.29 -0.73 -15.45
N GLY A 937 33.91 -0.61 -16.64
CA GLY A 937 33.65 -1.44 -17.81
C GLY A 937 34.81 -2.42 -18.09
N ASN A 938 34.84 -3.01 -19.31
CA ASN A 938 35.80 -4.06 -19.73
C ASN A 938 37.23 -3.55 -19.86
N LYS A 939 37.88 -2.75 -19.36
CA LYS A 939 39.20 -2.10 -19.43
C LYS A 939 39.13 -0.59 -19.29
N LYS A 940 38.01 -0.10 -18.86
CA LYS A 940 37.73 1.34 -18.79
C LYS A 940 37.20 1.68 -17.43
N VAL A 941 37.54 2.84 -16.95
CA VAL A 941 37.01 3.39 -15.71
C VAL A 941 36.51 4.80 -15.99
N PHE A 942 35.32 5.10 -15.52
CA PHE A 942 34.77 6.45 -15.50
C PHE A 942 34.54 6.85 -14.05
N SER A 943 35.44 7.66 -13.52
CA SER A 943 35.40 8.09 -12.13
C SER A 943 35.09 9.57 -12.05
N VAL A 944 34.12 9.93 -11.22
CA VAL A 944 33.71 11.32 -10.97
C VAL A 944 33.78 11.65 -9.48
N VAL A 945 34.23 12.85 -9.17
CA VAL A 945 34.26 13.40 -7.80
C VAL A 945 33.57 14.75 -7.84
N ALA A 946 32.61 14.98 -6.94
CA ALA A 946 31.82 16.22 -6.91
C ALA A 946 32.36 17.24 -5.90
N GLU A 947 32.03 18.51 -6.08
CA GLU A 947 32.34 19.61 -5.17
C GLU A 947 31.08 20.41 -4.79
N PRO A 948 30.54 20.33 -3.55
CA PRO A 948 30.92 19.38 -2.49
C PRO A 948 30.26 18.01 -2.70
N GLN A 949 29.14 17.97 -3.38
CA GLN A 949 28.33 16.78 -3.64
C GLN A 949 27.39 17.03 -4.83
N MET A 950 26.86 15.97 -5.39
CA MET A 950 25.90 15.99 -6.48
C MET A 950 24.76 14.98 -6.21
N GLU A 951 23.72 15.04 -7.01
CA GLU A 951 22.83 13.90 -7.19
C GLU A 951 23.34 13.08 -8.39
N LEU A 952 23.11 11.78 -8.35
CA LEU A 952 23.55 10.84 -9.37
C LEU A 952 22.41 9.95 -9.81
N ASN A 953 22.21 9.88 -11.13
CA ASN A 953 21.35 8.87 -11.73
C ASN A 953 22.14 8.12 -12.79
N VAL A 954 22.12 6.78 -12.68
CA VAL A 954 22.77 5.90 -13.67
C VAL A 954 21.77 4.82 -14.08
N CYS A 955 21.49 4.75 -15.38
CA CYS A 955 20.63 3.74 -15.96
C CYS A 955 21.01 3.45 -17.41
N HIS A 956 20.29 2.57 -18.11
CA HIS A 956 20.60 2.25 -19.51
C HIS A 956 19.80 3.06 -20.53
N TYR A 957 18.96 4.00 -20.07
CA TYR A 957 17.98 4.68 -20.90
C TYR A 957 18.04 6.19 -20.76
N LEU A 958 17.80 6.90 -21.85
CA LEU A 958 17.56 8.34 -21.79
C LEU A 958 16.16 8.61 -21.20
N PRO A 959 15.94 9.74 -20.52
CA PRO A 959 14.62 10.09 -19.97
C PRO A 959 13.48 9.98 -20.99
N LYS A 960 13.73 10.37 -22.23
CA LYS A 960 12.75 10.29 -23.33
C LYS A 960 12.44 8.85 -23.75
N GLU A 961 13.39 7.94 -23.66
CA GLU A 961 13.17 6.51 -23.97
C GLU A 961 12.27 5.88 -22.94
N ILE A 962 12.45 6.22 -21.66
CA ILE A 962 11.60 5.77 -20.54
C ILE A 962 10.18 6.32 -20.66
N GLU A 963 10.03 7.63 -20.90
CA GLU A 963 8.75 8.34 -20.88
C GLU A 963 7.75 7.81 -21.92
N ASN A 964 8.22 7.29 -23.04
CA ASN A 964 7.41 6.80 -24.15
C ASN A 964 6.94 5.35 -24.00
N VAL A 965 7.37 4.64 -22.95
CA VAL A 965 7.05 3.23 -22.73
C VAL A 965 5.91 3.10 -21.72
N TRP A 966 5.00 2.17 -21.95
CA TRP A 966 3.86 1.92 -21.08
C TRP A 966 4.09 0.77 -20.09
N HIS A 967 4.84 -0.26 -20.49
CA HIS A 967 5.12 -1.43 -19.68
C HIS A 967 6.60 -1.75 -19.63
N GLN A 968 7.07 -2.29 -18.51
CA GLN A 968 8.46 -2.73 -18.35
C GLN A 968 8.90 -3.74 -19.42
N LYS A 969 7.99 -4.61 -19.86
CA LYS A 969 8.24 -5.60 -20.91
C LYS A 969 8.60 -4.97 -22.28
N ASP A 970 8.18 -3.72 -22.51
CA ASP A 970 8.32 -3.00 -23.77
C ASP A 970 9.52 -2.04 -23.75
N MET A 971 10.33 -2.04 -22.70
CA MET A 971 11.59 -1.29 -22.67
C MET A 971 12.50 -1.77 -23.78
N PRO A 972 13.13 -0.83 -24.54
CA PRO A 972 14.00 -1.21 -25.65
C PRO A 972 15.26 -1.94 -25.17
N GLU A 973 15.87 -2.75 -26.04
CA GLU A 973 17.21 -3.27 -25.78
C GLU A 973 18.21 -2.11 -25.65
N TYR A 974 18.97 -2.10 -24.57
CA TYR A 974 19.94 -1.04 -24.31
C TYR A 974 21.31 -1.35 -24.93
N ASN A 975 21.98 -0.29 -25.40
CA ASN A 975 23.32 -0.37 -25.99
C ASN A 975 24.31 0.63 -25.37
N LYS A 976 23.91 1.29 -24.28
CA LYS A 976 24.64 2.35 -23.58
C LYS A 976 24.35 2.32 -22.09
N THR A 977 25.19 3.02 -21.34
CA THR A 977 24.94 3.42 -19.95
C THR A 977 24.84 4.94 -19.91
N VAL A 978 23.74 5.44 -19.37
CA VAL A 978 23.45 6.88 -19.24
C VAL A 978 23.78 7.31 -17.83
N VAL A 979 24.65 8.30 -17.70
CA VAL A 979 25.05 8.89 -16.41
C VAL A 979 24.58 10.34 -16.39
N ARG A 980 23.74 10.67 -15.43
CA ARG A 980 23.34 12.05 -15.15
C ARG A 980 24.01 12.52 -13.87
N LEU A 981 24.89 13.52 -13.99
CA LEU A 981 25.46 14.24 -12.86
C LEU A 981 24.59 15.46 -12.62
N ILE A 982 23.92 15.49 -11.49
CA ILE A 982 22.79 16.37 -11.27
C ILE A 982 23.15 17.42 -10.19
N ALA A 983 23.01 18.69 -10.57
CA ALA A 983 23.13 19.78 -9.61
C ALA A 983 21.94 19.82 -8.64
N ARG A 984 20.74 19.59 -9.17
CA ARG A 984 19.51 19.47 -8.39
C ARG A 984 18.38 18.89 -9.25
N GLN A 985 17.69 17.90 -8.74
CA GLN A 985 16.42 17.40 -9.26
C GLN A 985 15.27 17.88 -8.36
N GLN A 986 14.10 18.19 -8.90
CA GLN A 986 12.96 18.52 -8.06
C GLN A 986 12.39 17.27 -7.37
N GLY A 987 11.68 17.47 -6.26
CA GLY A 987 11.04 16.38 -5.53
C GLY A 987 10.07 15.56 -6.38
N VAL A 988 9.83 14.31 -5.97
CA VAL A 988 8.90 13.40 -6.67
C VAL A 988 7.44 13.65 -6.28
N GLY A 989 7.18 14.32 -5.15
CA GLY A 989 5.84 14.57 -4.66
C GLY A 989 5.17 13.31 -4.10
N GLY A 990 3.86 13.37 -3.92
CA GLY A 990 3.11 12.22 -3.40
C GLY A 990 1.94 12.57 -2.51
N TYR A 991 1.56 13.84 -2.38
CA TYR A 991 0.34 14.21 -1.65
C TYR A 991 -0.91 13.61 -2.32
N ASP A 992 -1.01 13.73 -3.64
CA ASP A 992 -1.92 13.02 -4.52
C ASP A 992 -1.27 12.86 -5.92
N SER A 993 -1.89 12.12 -6.83
CA SER A 993 -1.39 11.89 -8.19
C SER A 993 -2.29 12.49 -9.29
N TRP A 994 -3.19 13.42 -8.94
CA TRP A 994 -4.14 14.05 -9.86
C TRP A 994 -4.10 15.58 -9.88
N GLY A 995 -3.11 16.21 -9.25
CA GLY A 995 -2.93 17.65 -9.32
C GLY A 995 -1.99 18.27 -8.30
N ALA A 996 -1.61 17.55 -7.25
CA ALA A 996 -0.71 18.06 -6.23
C ALA A 996 0.73 18.19 -6.75
N HIS A 997 1.29 19.36 -6.59
CA HIS A 997 2.72 19.59 -6.77
C HIS A 997 3.51 19.14 -5.54
N CYS A 998 4.79 18.81 -5.72
CA CYS A 998 5.69 18.70 -4.58
C CYS A 998 5.76 20.03 -3.84
N ASN A 999 6.15 20.01 -2.56
CA ASN A 999 6.28 21.22 -1.76
C ASN A 999 7.23 22.22 -2.44
N ASP A 1000 6.93 23.51 -2.34
CA ASP A 1000 7.67 24.61 -2.99
C ASP A 1000 9.16 24.62 -2.64
N MET A 1001 9.55 24.15 -1.46
CA MET A 1001 10.96 24.05 -1.06
C MET A 1001 11.74 23.01 -1.88
N TYR A 1002 11.06 22.03 -2.47
CA TYR A 1002 11.63 20.98 -3.29
C TYR A 1002 11.52 21.23 -4.80
N LYS A 1003 11.00 22.39 -5.20
CA LYS A 1003 11.00 22.85 -6.59
C LYS A 1003 12.33 23.51 -6.97
N ASN A 1004 12.73 23.36 -8.21
CA ASN A 1004 13.88 24.08 -8.75
C ASN A 1004 13.41 25.40 -9.37
N LYS A 1005 13.45 26.47 -8.59
CA LYS A 1005 12.99 27.80 -9.01
C LYS A 1005 13.96 28.45 -9.99
N THR A 1006 13.43 29.22 -10.93
CA THR A 1006 14.20 29.91 -11.98
C THR A 1006 14.79 31.26 -11.54
N ASP A 1007 14.50 31.72 -10.34
CA ASP A 1007 15.12 32.91 -9.73
C ASP A 1007 16.49 32.63 -9.08
N LYS A 1008 17.05 31.45 -9.28
CA LYS A 1008 18.32 30.98 -8.69
C LYS A 1008 19.32 30.59 -9.78
N THR A 1009 20.59 30.68 -9.45
CA THR A 1009 21.68 30.09 -10.22
C THR A 1009 21.95 28.68 -9.72
N TYR A 1010 22.19 27.76 -10.63
CA TYR A 1010 22.59 26.40 -10.32
C TYR A 1010 24.05 26.18 -10.69
N ARG A 1011 24.81 25.59 -9.80
CA ARG A 1011 26.21 25.24 -10.05
C ARG A 1011 26.40 23.73 -9.89
N LEU A 1012 27.14 23.16 -10.82
CA LEU A 1012 27.62 21.78 -10.76
C LEU A 1012 29.11 21.78 -11.04
N LYS A 1013 29.89 21.40 -10.03
CA LYS A 1013 31.35 21.31 -10.17
C LYS A 1013 31.80 19.90 -9.84
N PHE A 1014 32.57 19.29 -10.74
CA PHE A 1014 33.05 17.91 -10.60
C PHE A 1014 34.36 17.69 -11.37
N GLN A 1015 35.09 16.65 -10.95
CA GLN A 1015 36.25 16.14 -11.67
C GLN A 1015 35.93 14.80 -12.31
N ILE A 1016 36.33 14.59 -13.55
CA ILE A 1016 36.49 13.27 -14.16
C ILE A 1016 37.95 12.91 -14.02
N ARG A 1017 38.28 11.82 -13.29
CA ARG A 1017 39.64 11.33 -13.09
C ARG A 1017 40.00 10.30 -14.16
N PHE A 1018 41.21 10.40 -14.70
CA PHE A 1018 41.72 9.54 -15.78
C PHE A 1018 42.67 8.47 -15.25
#